data_15bd38e7011f0eab4d84bf96eda50ee5
#
_entry.id   15bd38e7011f0eab4d84bf96eda50ee5
#
_cell.length_a   1.000
_cell.length_b   1.000
_cell.length_c   1.000
_cell.angle_alpha   90.00
_cell.angle_beta   90.00
_cell.angle_gamma   90.00
#
_symmetry.space_group_name_H-M   'P 1'
#
loop_
_entity.id
_entity.type
_entity.pdbx_description
1 polymer ?
#
loop_
_entity_poly.entity_id
_entity_poly.type
_entity_poly.pdbx_seq_one_letter_code
_entity_poly.pdbx_strand_id
1 'polypeptide(L)'
;MKNPLNKRMLRELRSEMGKYAVIAILLIATIGFVSGFLVAGSSMIAAYNEGFEKYNIEDGHFRVEKQLNRAQLKAITSAGVTLYDLHYRETAMENGSTLRIYPDRTQVNTVCLMQGAMPAAPGEMGLDRMYAENNGIAVGDTVTDTNGQTWTVTGYVALPDYSCLFKDNTDTMFDAIKFGVAIVTQEAFDALPEQQTWNYAWQYDTAPADDRAEKDAATDFMKVVNKTASLQDFVPEYENQAIIFTGDDLGSDRAMIAVLLYIVIAIMAFVFAVTTSNTIAKEAGVIGTLRASGYSRGELVRHYMAMPVVVTLISAAVGNVLGYTVLKNVCVDMYYGSYSLPTYVTRWNADAFWMTTVIPVALMIFINWLVLSRTMRISPLQFLRHDLSRHANRKHALPLPSALPFLGRFRTRVILQNLGSYVVLFVGVLFANLLLSFGMILPDALNHYSDTIADNMLSNTQTMLQIPYSAMDEDRKLNALLSMLQFRMETDTEENNAEKFSAYSLQTLGTDEGGAAKSESVLLYGVEPDSRYVQLPGDGVYLSSAYADKYELGAGDTITLREKYEDTTYTFTVDGVYDYMGALAVFMPREKLNEVFDLGGGYYGGYFSDAPLTEIKDEYVGSVIDLDQLTKVSRQLMVSMGASMGLVNGFAVMIFFVVVYLLSKMIIEKNAQSISMTKILGYNGSEIARLYLLSTTVVVVLCLVISLPIEVYVMKFLFRAVMMESMTGWIEMWVSPTLYPRMLAAGLATYAVVAVLEYRRIIRVPMDEALKNVE
;
A
#
# COMPACT_ATOMS: atom_id res chain seq x y z
N MET A 1 -22.81 -37.06 36.41
CA MET A 1 -21.91 -37.88 35.55
C MET A 1 -21.24 -36.99 34.53
N LYS A 2 -19.91 -37.09 34.37
CA LYS A 2 -19.20 -36.34 33.28
C LYS A 2 -19.69 -36.86 31.94
N ASN A 3 -20.13 -35.99 31.04
CA ASN A 3 -20.64 -36.35 29.71
C ASN A 3 -19.58 -37.18 28.95
N PRO A 4 -19.89 -38.42 28.50
CA PRO A 4 -18.97 -39.30 27.81
C PRO A 4 -18.33 -38.65 26.56
N LEU A 5 -19.03 -37.74 25.91
CA LEU A 5 -18.54 -36.97 24.76
C LEU A 5 -17.28 -36.13 25.07
N ASN A 6 -17.15 -35.63 26.31
CA ASN A 6 -15.97 -34.84 26.71
C ASN A 6 -14.67 -35.68 26.78
N LYS A 7 -14.77 -36.97 27.08
CA LYS A 7 -13.60 -37.89 27.05
C LYS A 7 -13.15 -38.20 25.62
N ARG A 8 -14.08 -38.17 24.67
CA ARG A 8 -13.84 -38.42 23.28
C ARG A 8 -13.05 -37.25 22.63
N MET A 9 -13.33 -36.03 23.05
CA MET A 9 -12.73 -34.82 22.49
C MET A 9 -11.19 -34.82 22.45
N LEU A 10 -10.52 -35.27 23.54
CA LEU A 10 -9.05 -35.37 23.59
C LEU A 10 -8.50 -36.49 22.69
N ARG A 11 -9.24 -37.59 22.50
CA ARG A 11 -8.86 -38.66 21.58
C ARG A 11 -8.99 -38.22 20.12
N GLU A 12 -10.04 -37.51 19.78
CA GLU A 12 -10.24 -36.92 18.45
C GLU A 12 -9.16 -35.90 18.12
N LEU A 13 -8.80 -35.02 19.06
CA LEU A 13 -7.68 -34.10 18.88
C LEU A 13 -6.38 -34.85 18.55
N ARG A 14 -6.09 -35.92 19.25
CA ARG A 14 -4.88 -36.74 19.05
C ARG A 14 -4.87 -37.47 17.71
N SER A 15 -6.03 -38.01 17.30
CA SER A 15 -6.16 -38.74 16.02
C SER A 15 -6.15 -37.79 14.81
N GLU A 16 -6.62 -36.55 14.95
CA GLU A 16 -6.72 -35.54 13.90
C GLU A 16 -5.71 -34.40 14.08
N MET A 17 -4.69 -34.58 14.94
CA MET A 17 -3.74 -33.54 15.32
C MET A 17 -3.09 -32.83 14.11
N GLY A 18 -2.70 -33.59 13.08
CA GLY A 18 -2.12 -33.01 11.86
C GLY A 18 -3.06 -32.08 11.08
N LYS A 19 -4.37 -32.29 11.16
CA LYS A 19 -5.38 -31.40 10.55
C LYS A 19 -5.52 -30.10 11.34
N TYR A 20 -5.71 -30.22 12.67
CA TYR A 20 -5.85 -29.06 13.53
C TYR A 20 -4.58 -28.23 13.61
N ALA A 21 -3.39 -28.88 13.56
CA ALA A 21 -2.11 -28.18 13.51
C ALA A 21 -1.97 -27.33 12.26
N VAL A 22 -2.34 -27.83 11.07
CA VAL A 22 -2.26 -27.06 9.82
C VAL A 22 -3.22 -25.88 9.85
N ILE A 23 -4.45 -26.07 10.38
CA ILE A 23 -5.41 -24.96 10.54
C ILE A 23 -4.88 -23.95 11.57
N ALA A 24 -4.31 -24.41 12.68
CA ALA A 24 -3.75 -23.54 13.69
C ALA A 24 -2.59 -22.70 13.15
N ILE A 25 -1.68 -23.31 12.38
CA ILE A 25 -0.56 -22.61 11.75
C ILE A 25 -1.10 -21.52 10.80
N LEU A 26 -2.08 -21.87 9.95
CA LEU A 26 -2.72 -20.90 9.05
C LEU A 26 -3.31 -19.72 9.83
N LEU A 27 -4.09 -20.02 10.89
CA LEU A 27 -4.72 -18.98 11.71
C LEU A 27 -3.68 -18.13 12.47
N ILE A 28 -2.66 -18.76 13.06
CA ILE A 28 -1.60 -18.04 13.78
C ILE A 28 -0.85 -17.10 12.84
N ALA A 29 -0.47 -17.58 11.66
CA ALA A 29 0.24 -16.78 10.68
C ALA A 29 -0.63 -15.62 10.18
N THR A 30 -1.88 -15.88 9.83
CA THR A 30 -2.82 -14.86 9.36
C THR A 30 -3.13 -13.81 10.43
N ILE A 31 -3.54 -14.27 11.62
CA ILE A 31 -3.88 -13.39 12.74
C ILE A 31 -2.65 -12.59 13.18
N GLY A 32 -1.50 -13.25 13.25
CA GLY A 32 -0.25 -12.61 13.64
C GLY A 32 0.18 -11.52 12.66
N PHE A 33 0.13 -11.80 11.37
CA PHE A 33 0.49 -10.83 10.34
C PHE A 33 -0.44 -9.60 10.36
N VAL A 34 -1.76 -9.82 10.32
CA VAL A 34 -2.75 -8.74 10.34
C VAL A 34 -2.70 -7.94 11.64
N SER A 35 -2.59 -8.63 12.79
CA SER A 35 -2.43 -7.97 14.09
C SER A 35 -1.15 -7.15 14.15
N GLY A 36 -0.04 -7.70 13.67
CA GLY A 36 1.25 -7.00 13.62
C GLY A 36 1.17 -5.74 12.79
N PHE A 37 0.54 -5.81 11.62
CA PHE A 37 0.38 -4.66 10.75
C PHE A 37 -0.51 -3.57 11.35
N LEU A 38 -1.70 -3.92 11.85
CA LEU A 38 -2.61 -2.93 12.46
C LEU A 38 -2.02 -2.27 13.71
N VAL A 39 -1.26 -3.02 14.51
CA VAL A 39 -0.56 -2.50 15.69
C VAL A 39 0.61 -1.61 15.30
N ALA A 40 1.40 -2.00 14.29
CA ALA A 40 2.48 -1.18 13.75
C ALA A 40 1.92 0.15 13.23
N GLY A 41 0.94 0.11 12.32
CA GLY A 41 0.33 1.31 11.73
C GLY A 41 -0.22 2.27 12.79
N SER A 42 -1.02 1.78 13.75
CA SER A 42 -1.56 2.66 14.80
C SER A 42 -0.49 3.23 15.73
N SER A 43 0.60 2.48 15.97
CA SER A 43 1.71 2.95 16.81
C SER A 43 2.56 3.99 16.07
N MET A 44 2.73 3.85 14.75
CA MET A 44 3.46 4.81 13.92
C MET A 44 2.67 6.11 13.73
N ILE A 45 1.36 6.03 13.47
CA ILE A 45 0.47 7.20 13.44
C ILE A 45 0.53 7.95 14.77
N ALA A 46 0.52 7.23 15.89
CA ALA A 46 0.64 7.87 17.19
C ALA A 46 2.01 8.53 17.39
N ALA A 47 3.10 7.92 16.92
CA ALA A 47 4.45 8.51 17.00
C ALA A 47 4.56 9.77 16.14
N TYR A 48 3.94 9.78 14.95
CA TYR A 48 3.86 10.96 14.10
C TYR A 48 3.08 12.09 14.78
N ASN A 49 1.83 11.83 15.20
CA ASN A 49 0.97 12.87 15.79
C ASN A 49 1.54 13.44 17.11
N GLU A 50 2.12 12.59 17.96
CA GLU A 50 2.78 13.03 19.21
C GLU A 50 4.11 13.72 18.94
N GLY A 51 4.68 13.52 17.77
CA GLY A 51 5.90 14.15 17.30
C GLY A 51 5.79 15.67 17.29
N PHE A 52 4.64 16.21 16.93
CA PHE A 52 4.42 17.67 16.85
C PHE A 52 4.69 18.38 18.19
N GLU A 53 4.10 17.88 19.25
CA GLU A 53 4.32 18.43 20.60
C GLU A 53 5.68 18.02 21.18
N LYS A 54 6.04 16.73 21.05
CA LYS A 54 7.24 16.17 21.67
C LYS A 54 8.54 16.79 21.14
N TYR A 55 8.59 17.08 19.86
CA TYR A 55 9.77 17.62 19.19
C TYR A 55 9.63 19.10 18.86
N ASN A 56 8.57 19.74 19.37
CA ASN A 56 8.29 21.15 19.18
C ASN A 56 8.38 21.58 17.72
N ILE A 57 7.54 20.96 16.86
CA ILE A 57 7.54 21.23 15.43
C ILE A 57 7.08 22.66 15.16
N GLU A 58 7.67 23.29 14.17
CA GLU A 58 7.36 24.63 13.70
C GLU A 58 5.94 24.75 13.16
N ASP A 59 5.33 25.95 13.23
CA ASP A 59 4.11 26.28 12.48
C ASP A 59 4.44 26.71 11.02
N GLY A 60 5.71 26.80 10.69
CA GLY A 60 6.25 27.03 9.38
C GLY A 60 7.64 27.64 9.39
N HIS A 61 8.23 27.78 8.19
CA HIS A 61 9.54 28.41 8.02
C HIS A 61 9.55 29.35 6.80
N PHE A 62 10.51 30.27 6.81
CA PHE A 62 10.74 31.14 5.67
C PHE A 62 12.24 31.37 5.44
N ARG A 63 12.60 31.57 4.19
CA ARG A 63 13.97 31.83 3.76
C ARG A 63 14.11 33.25 3.27
N VAL A 64 15.21 33.90 3.68
CA VAL A 64 15.57 35.26 3.27
C VAL A 64 16.95 35.32 2.63
N GLU A 65 17.18 36.33 1.76
CA GLU A 65 18.44 36.49 1.05
C GLU A 65 19.64 36.68 1.98
N LYS A 66 19.46 37.40 3.11
CA LYS A 66 20.52 37.76 4.08
C LYS A 66 20.04 37.61 5.49
N GLN A 67 20.98 37.37 6.41
CA GLN A 67 20.69 37.30 7.83
C GLN A 67 19.88 38.52 8.32
N LEU A 68 18.82 38.23 9.08
CA LEU A 68 17.99 39.27 9.68
C LEU A 68 18.76 40.03 10.76
N ASN A 69 18.71 41.36 10.70
CA ASN A 69 19.26 42.19 11.72
C ASN A 69 18.28 42.36 12.91
N ARG A 70 18.77 42.90 14.07
CA ARG A 70 17.95 43.02 15.28
C ARG A 70 16.66 43.83 15.11
N ALA A 71 16.66 44.84 14.23
CA ALA A 71 15.48 45.67 13.96
C ALA A 71 14.43 44.86 13.15
N GLN A 72 14.89 44.10 12.18
CA GLN A 72 14.03 43.19 11.38
C GLN A 72 13.44 42.07 12.24
N LEU A 73 14.27 41.39 13.06
CA LEU A 73 13.81 40.37 14.00
C LEU A 73 12.72 40.92 14.93
N LYS A 74 12.94 42.12 15.51
CA LYS A 74 11.92 42.74 16.35
C LYS A 74 10.64 43.11 15.61
N ALA A 75 10.75 43.57 14.37
CA ALA A 75 9.58 43.90 13.56
C ALA A 75 8.75 42.64 13.24
N ILE A 76 9.40 41.53 12.89
CA ILE A 76 8.74 40.27 12.54
C ILE A 76 8.10 39.65 13.80
N THR A 77 8.83 39.57 14.92
CA THR A 77 8.29 38.99 16.16
C THR A 77 7.13 39.82 16.74
N SER A 78 7.05 41.10 16.42
CA SER A 78 5.88 41.93 16.83
C SER A 78 4.56 41.53 16.16
N ALA A 79 4.58 40.63 15.17
CA ALA A 79 3.39 40.06 14.54
C ALA A 79 2.75 38.92 15.36
N GLY A 80 3.20 38.65 16.60
CA GLY A 80 2.63 37.60 17.45
C GLY A 80 3.20 36.22 17.17
N VAL A 81 4.47 36.16 16.78
CA VAL A 81 5.20 34.91 16.52
C VAL A 81 6.54 34.90 17.27
N THR A 82 6.96 33.73 17.66
CA THR A 82 8.31 33.45 18.13
C THR A 82 9.15 32.90 16.98
N LEU A 83 10.35 33.46 16.74
CA LEU A 83 11.26 33.03 15.69
C LEU A 83 12.42 32.20 16.23
N TYR A 84 12.83 31.22 15.43
CA TYR A 84 13.97 30.35 15.71
C TYR A 84 14.91 30.31 14.50
N ASP A 85 16.22 30.29 14.74
CA ASP A 85 17.21 30.10 13.70
C ASP A 85 17.19 28.64 13.20
N LEU A 86 16.91 28.44 11.93
CA LEU A 86 16.86 27.12 11.27
C LEU A 86 17.79 27.11 10.03
N HIS A 87 18.97 27.71 10.21
CA HIS A 87 19.94 27.85 9.11
C HIS A 87 20.56 26.53 8.75
N TYR A 88 20.85 26.34 7.45
CA TYR A 88 21.45 25.12 6.95
C TYR A 88 22.48 25.41 5.86
N ARG A 89 23.27 24.40 5.53
CA ARG A 89 24.15 24.37 4.35
C ARG A 89 23.89 23.08 3.59
N GLU A 90 23.97 23.12 2.26
CA GLU A 90 23.84 21.93 1.43
C GLU A 90 25.20 21.57 0.84
N THR A 91 25.56 20.29 0.94
CA THR A 91 26.80 19.77 0.38
C THR A 91 26.53 18.58 -0.53
N ALA A 92 27.24 18.52 -1.64
CA ALA A 92 27.17 17.37 -2.55
C ALA A 92 28.09 16.26 -2.04
N MET A 93 27.61 15.03 -2.03
CA MET A 93 28.35 13.86 -1.59
C MET A 93 28.98 13.10 -2.76
N GLU A 94 30.06 12.36 -2.52
CA GLU A 94 30.71 11.54 -3.57
C GLU A 94 29.80 10.49 -4.20
N ASN A 95 28.76 10.03 -3.50
CA ASN A 95 27.76 9.10 -4.02
C ASN A 95 26.73 9.77 -4.96
N GLY A 96 26.88 11.06 -5.25
CA GLY A 96 25.98 11.84 -6.09
C GLY A 96 24.69 12.32 -5.42
N SER A 97 24.58 12.20 -4.10
CA SER A 97 23.48 12.75 -3.31
C SER A 97 23.79 14.13 -2.76
N THR A 98 22.79 14.80 -2.20
CA THR A 98 22.91 16.08 -1.48
C THR A 98 22.54 15.86 -0.03
N LEU A 99 23.36 16.35 0.89
CA LEU A 99 23.03 16.44 2.32
C LEU A 99 22.73 17.88 2.71
N ARG A 100 21.60 18.10 3.34
CA ARG A 100 21.26 19.35 4.03
C ARG A 100 21.71 19.22 5.48
N ILE A 101 22.70 20.00 5.85
CA ILE A 101 23.40 19.91 7.13
C ILE A 101 22.93 21.04 8.05
N TYR A 102 22.53 20.67 9.26
CA TYR A 102 22.13 21.57 10.32
C TYR A 102 23.06 21.49 11.51
N PRO A 103 23.25 22.56 12.28
CA PRO A 103 23.76 22.44 13.63
C PRO A 103 22.73 21.73 14.53
N ASP A 104 23.13 21.29 15.71
CA ASP A 104 22.21 20.66 16.67
C ASP A 104 21.05 21.59 17.02
N ARG A 105 19.81 21.06 16.96
CA ARG A 105 18.55 21.77 17.15
C ARG A 105 17.94 21.44 18.50
N THR A 106 17.90 22.42 19.41
CA THR A 106 17.48 22.22 20.82
C THR A 106 16.19 22.93 21.18
N GLN A 107 15.66 23.84 20.35
CA GLN A 107 14.51 24.69 20.68
C GLN A 107 13.27 24.33 19.84
N VAL A 108 13.40 24.29 18.54
CA VAL A 108 12.36 23.95 17.58
C VAL A 108 12.84 22.81 16.70
N ASN A 109 11.94 21.99 16.20
CA ASN A 109 12.24 20.82 15.37
C ASN A 109 13.36 19.97 15.98
N THR A 110 13.22 19.64 17.27
CA THR A 110 14.27 18.94 18.01
C THR A 110 14.50 17.53 17.48
N VAL A 111 15.76 17.09 17.49
CA VAL A 111 16.20 15.87 16.84
C VAL A 111 15.86 14.63 17.68
N CYS A 112 15.38 13.59 17.03
CA CYS A 112 15.21 12.26 17.62
C CYS A 112 16.42 11.38 17.34
N LEU A 113 17.22 11.05 18.36
CA LEU A 113 18.27 10.04 18.23
C LEU A 113 17.62 8.64 18.16
N MET A 114 17.85 7.93 17.05
CA MET A 114 17.31 6.60 16.80
C MET A 114 18.29 5.49 17.23
N GLN A 115 19.57 5.67 16.93
CA GLN A 115 20.63 4.71 17.23
C GLN A 115 21.98 5.43 17.36
N GLY A 116 22.90 4.91 18.17
CA GLY A 116 24.24 5.48 18.33
C GLY A 116 24.27 6.67 19.30
N ALA A 117 24.97 7.73 18.94
CA ALA A 117 25.14 8.95 19.74
C ALA A 117 25.05 10.20 18.86
N MET A 118 24.62 11.31 19.45
CA MET A 118 24.71 12.63 18.82
C MET A 118 26.17 13.02 18.59
N PRO A 119 26.48 13.77 17.49
CA PRO A 119 27.85 14.24 17.24
C PRO A 119 28.34 15.15 18.37
N ALA A 120 29.56 14.89 18.84
CA ALA A 120 30.19 15.62 19.94
C ALA A 120 31.49 16.32 19.53
N ALA A 121 32.07 15.97 18.39
CA ALA A 121 33.31 16.53 17.87
C ALA A 121 33.16 16.97 16.40
N PRO A 122 33.98 17.96 15.95
CA PRO A 122 34.10 18.30 14.55
C PRO A 122 34.53 17.06 13.72
N GLY A 123 33.85 16.75 12.63
CA GLY A 123 34.07 15.53 11.85
C GLY A 123 33.16 14.35 12.23
N GLU A 124 32.31 14.53 13.22
CA GLU A 124 31.22 13.59 13.53
C GLU A 124 29.90 14.10 12.97
N MET A 125 29.02 13.17 12.60
CA MET A 125 27.73 13.47 11.98
C MET A 125 26.65 12.53 12.50
N GLY A 126 25.49 13.07 12.88
CA GLY A 126 24.24 12.36 13.02
C GLY A 126 23.51 12.36 11.66
N LEU A 127 23.31 11.20 11.08
CA LEU A 127 22.75 11.08 9.74
C LEU A 127 21.30 10.59 9.79
N ASP A 128 20.44 11.15 8.95
CA ASP A 128 19.07 10.64 8.84
C ASP A 128 19.07 9.13 8.56
N ARG A 129 18.26 8.39 9.34
CA ARG A 129 18.22 6.94 9.29
C ARG A 129 17.81 6.42 7.91
N MET A 130 16.75 7.00 7.31
CA MET A 130 16.19 6.53 6.05
C MET A 130 17.19 6.73 4.91
N TYR A 131 17.82 7.90 4.85
CA TYR A 131 18.88 8.16 3.89
C TYR A 131 20.08 7.21 4.09
N ALA A 132 20.51 7.01 5.34
CA ALA A 132 21.66 6.14 5.66
C ALA A 132 21.40 4.69 5.22
N GLU A 133 20.24 4.13 5.59
CA GLU A 133 19.87 2.74 5.24
C GLU A 133 19.76 2.55 3.73
N ASN A 134 19.15 3.52 3.00
CA ASN A 134 19.01 3.46 1.54
C ASN A 134 20.36 3.54 0.80
N ASN A 135 21.35 4.19 1.38
CA ASN A 135 22.71 4.27 0.84
C ASN A 135 23.66 3.23 1.42
N GLY A 136 23.18 2.33 2.29
CA GLY A 136 24.00 1.26 2.90
C GLY A 136 25.06 1.77 3.87
N ILE A 137 24.84 2.93 4.51
CA ILE A 137 25.75 3.57 5.45
C ILE A 137 25.40 3.12 6.87
N ALA A 138 26.34 2.53 7.59
CA ALA A 138 26.14 2.09 8.97
C ALA A 138 26.70 3.10 9.99
N VAL A 139 26.19 3.04 11.23
CA VAL A 139 26.80 3.79 12.34
C VAL A 139 28.24 3.32 12.56
N GLY A 140 29.19 4.23 12.52
CA GLY A 140 30.63 3.99 12.55
C GLY A 140 31.32 4.12 11.19
N ASP A 141 30.55 4.14 10.08
CA ASP A 141 31.12 4.36 8.75
C ASP A 141 31.51 5.82 8.53
N THR A 142 32.30 6.03 7.49
CA THR A 142 32.68 7.37 7.05
C THR A 142 32.03 7.70 5.73
N VAL A 143 31.56 8.95 5.61
CA VAL A 143 31.03 9.51 4.36
C VAL A 143 31.89 10.69 3.94
N THR A 144 32.05 10.90 2.65
CA THR A 144 32.91 11.96 2.09
C THR A 144 32.09 12.85 1.18
N ASP A 145 32.26 14.14 1.29
CA ASP A 145 31.67 15.11 0.37
C ASP A 145 32.57 15.35 -0.87
N THR A 146 32.06 16.06 -1.86
CA THR A 146 32.82 16.38 -3.10
C THR A 146 34.00 17.30 -2.84
N ASN A 147 34.11 17.97 -1.71
CA ASN A 147 35.24 18.79 -1.29
C ASN A 147 36.38 17.98 -0.65
N GLY A 148 36.15 16.68 -0.43
CA GLY A 148 37.09 15.76 0.23
C GLY A 148 37.02 15.79 1.76
N GLN A 149 36.03 16.45 2.35
CA GLN A 149 35.82 16.41 3.80
C GLN A 149 35.14 15.08 4.18
N THR A 150 35.68 14.42 5.20
CA THR A 150 35.21 13.13 5.70
C THR A 150 34.51 13.28 7.03
N TRP A 151 33.37 12.60 7.18
CA TRP A 151 32.54 12.59 8.37
C TRP A 151 32.38 11.17 8.92
N THR A 152 32.50 10.99 10.21
CA THR A 152 32.16 9.73 10.88
C THR A 152 30.70 9.77 11.30
N VAL A 153 29.88 8.82 10.85
CA VAL A 153 28.48 8.70 11.26
C VAL A 153 28.41 8.11 12.66
N THR A 154 28.13 8.95 13.67
CA THR A 154 28.08 8.53 15.08
C THR A 154 26.73 8.03 15.51
N GLY A 155 25.66 8.41 14.79
CA GLY A 155 24.31 7.97 15.10
C GLY A 155 23.34 8.15 13.94
N TYR A 156 22.26 7.38 14.01
CA TYR A 156 21.08 7.61 13.17
C TYR A 156 20.13 8.55 13.90
N VAL A 157 19.67 9.55 13.18
CA VAL A 157 18.70 10.53 13.67
C VAL A 157 17.42 10.48 12.82
N ALA A 158 16.32 10.94 13.36
CA ALA A 158 15.14 11.34 12.62
C ALA A 158 14.82 12.80 12.97
N LEU A 159 14.56 13.58 11.94
CA LEU A 159 14.13 14.96 12.09
C LEU A 159 12.64 15.00 11.79
N PRO A 160 11.78 15.25 12.79
CA PRO A 160 10.33 15.14 12.62
C PRO A 160 9.73 16.13 11.60
N ASP A 161 10.38 17.26 11.36
CA ASP A 161 10.10 18.21 10.28
C ASP A 161 10.51 17.70 8.88
N TYR A 162 11.22 16.56 8.82
CA TYR A 162 11.59 15.80 7.62
C TYR A 162 11.09 14.35 7.73
N SER A 163 9.84 14.16 8.12
CA SER A 163 9.25 12.82 8.14
C SER A 163 9.25 12.16 6.75
N CYS A 164 9.25 12.98 5.69
CA CYS A 164 9.61 12.63 4.31
C CYS A 164 10.76 13.52 3.84
N LEU A 165 11.75 12.94 3.17
CA LEU A 165 12.96 13.64 2.75
C LEU A 165 12.75 14.42 1.44
N PHE A 166 11.81 15.39 1.45
CA PHE A 166 11.66 16.36 0.37
C PHE A 166 12.84 17.35 0.40
N LYS A 167 13.48 17.54 -0.74
CA LYS A 167 14.51 18.55 -0.87
C LYS A 167 13.89 19.94 -0.98
N ASP A 168 12.91 20.08 -1.88
CA ASP A 168 12.17 21.30 -2.10
C ASP A 168 10.66 21.03 -1.95
N ASN A 169 9.93 21.99 -1.42
CA ASN A 169 8.49 21.83 -1.16
C ASN A 169 7.65 21.66 -2.44
N THR A 170 8.21 22.04 -3.56
CA THR A 170 7.61 21.93 -4.91
C THR A 170 7.94 20.61 -5.63
N ASP A 171 8.76 19.75 -5.03
CA ASP A 171 9.04 18.42 -5.58
C ASP A 171 7.77 17.58 -5.65
N THR A 172 7.62 16.82 -6.73
CA THR A 172 6.46 15.91 -6.91
C THR A 172 6.51 14.70 -5.98
N MET A 173 7.72 14.30 -5.55
CA MET A 173 7.99 13.21 -4.63
C MET A 173 9.36 13.39 -4.00
N PHE A 174 9.54 12.94 -2.78
CA PHE A 174 10.84 12.90 -2.12
C PHE A 174 11.74 11.80 -2.71
N ASP A 175 13.06 11.93 -2.55
CA ASP A 175 14.03 10.94 -2.99
C ASP A 175 15.07 10.70 -1.87
N ALA A 176 14.76 9.76 -1.01
CA ALA A 176 15.60 9.42 0.14
C ALA A 176 16.92 8.69 -0.21
N ILE A 177 17.23 8.50 -1.50
CA ILE A 177 18.53 8.03 -1.98
C ILE A 177 19.41 9.22 -2.31
N LYS A 178 18.86 10.20 -3.04
CA LYS A 178 19.61 11.36 -3.55
C LYS A 178 19.61 12.55 -2.61
N PHE A 179 18.71 12.62 -1.64
CA PHE A 179 18.64 13.68 -0.65
C PHE A 179 18.53 13.13 0.76
N GLY A 180 19.26 13.74 1.70
CA GLY A 180 19.22 13.42 3.11
C GLY A 180 19.46 14.64 3.97
N VAL A 181 19.20 14.50 5.28
CA VAL A 181 19.49 15.53 6.28
C VAL A 181 20.46 15.01 7.33
N ALA A 182 21.27 15.91 7.86
CA ALA A 182 22.29 15.56 8.81
C ALA A 182 22.46 16.65 9.89
N ILE A 183 22.88 16.21 11.05
CA ILE A 183 23.19 17.07 12.21
C ILE A 183 24.68 17.00 12.48
N VAL A 184 25.28 18.15 12.73
CA VAL A 184 26.69 18.28 13.13
C VAL A 184 26.81 19.23 14.33
N THR A 185 27.99 19.30 14.93
CA THR A 185 28.26 20.32 15.96
C THR A 185 28.28 21.72 15.36
N GLN A 186 27.98 22.76 16.16
CA GLN A 186 28.03 24.15 15.70
C GLN A 186 29.40 24.53 15.13
N GLU A 187 30.50 24.06 15.77
CA GLU A 187 31.88 24.29 15.30
C GLU A 187 32.10 23.69 13.89
N ALA A 188 31.60 22.48 13.65
CA ALA A 188 31.69 21.82 12.35
C ALA A 188 30.85 22.55 11.30
N PHE A 189 29.64 22.98 11.67
CA PHE A 189 28.76 23.73 10.79
C PHE A 189 29.36 25.06 10.33
N ASP A 190 29.96 25.80 11.25
CA ASP A 190 30.61 27.10 10.97
C ASP A 190 31.84 26.95 10.05
N ALA A 191 32.51 25.78 10.10
CA ALA A 191 33.68 25.47 9.30
C ALA A 191 33.36 25.01 7.85
N LEU A 192 32.10 24.70 7.54
CA LEU A 192 31.69 24.28 6.20
C LEU A 192 31.93 25.38 5.16
N PRO A 193 32.48 25.05 3.96
CA PRO A 193 32.76 26.04 2.92
C PRO A 193 31.53 26.51 2.16
N GLU A 194 30.46 25.74 2.16
CA GLU A 194 29.23 26.01 1.42
C GLU A 194 28.54 27.29 1.91
N GLN A 195 27.78 27.92 1.03
CA GLN A 195 27.01 29.11 1.37
C GLN A 195 25.92 28.75 2.40
N GLN A 196 25.82 29.54 3.46
CA GLN A 196 24.77 29.39 4.46
C GLN A 196 23.44 29.92 3.92
N THR A 197 22.40 29.11 4.07
CA THR A 197 21.02 29.49 3.80
C THR A 197 20.38 30.07 5.07
N TRP A 198 19.84 31.28 4.94
CA TRP A 198 19.22 32.00 6.07
C TRP A 198 17.74 31.62 6.16
N ASN A 199 17.47 30.52 6.86
CA ASN A 199 16.14 29.98 7.09
C ASN A 199 15.74 30.22 8.54
N TYR A 200 14.47 30.57 8.78
CA TYR A 200 13.90 30.84 10.11
C TYR A 200 12.60 30.08 10.25
N ALA A 201 12.46 29.33 11.34
CA ALA A 201 11.19 28.73 11.72
C ALA A 201 10.41 29.71 12.59
N TRP A 202 9.09 29.61 12.56
CA TRP A 202 8.22 30.37 13.47
C TRP A 202 7.23 29.47 14.18
N GLN A 203 6.77 29.94 15.34
CA GLN A 203 5.59 29.42 16.02
C GLN A 203 4.69 30.59 16.42
N TYR A 204 3.37 30.39 16.28
CA TYR A 204 2.41 31.38 16.70
C TYR A 204 2.36 31.49 18.23
N ASP A 205 2.39 32.70 18.78
CA ASP A 205 2.21 32.94 20.23
C ASP A 205 0.82 32.49 20.70
N THR A 206 -0.15 32.46 19.78
CA THR A 206 -1.50 31.96 19.99
C THR A 206 -1.88 31.12 18.77
N ALA A 207 -2.11 29.83 18.97
CA ALA A 207 -2.48 28.91 17.87
C ALA A 207 -3.76 29.37 17.17
N PRO A 208 -3.84 29.35 15.83
CA PRO A 208 -5.05 29.60 15.07
C PRO A 208 -6.19 28.64 15.45
N ALA A 209 -7.44 29.08 15.27
CA ALA A 209 -8.60 28.32 15.75
C ALA A 209 -8.97 27.14 14.83
N ASP A 210 -8.70 27.27 13.55
CA ASP A 210 -8.99 26.30 12.48
C ASP A 210 -8.07 26.55 11.28
N ASP A 211 -8.10 25.66 10.28
CA ASP A 211 -7.27 25.68 9.08
C ASP A 211 -7.43 26.98 8.28
N ARG A 212 -8.64 27.58 8.27
CA ARG A 212 -8.90 28.83 7.56
C ARG A 212 -8.26 30.03 8.29
N ALA A 213 -8.38 30.05 9.61
CA ALA A 213 -7.73 31.07 10.44
C ALA A 213 -6.20 30.96 10.36
N GLU A 214 -5.67 29.74 10.22
CA GLU A 214 -4.25 29.50 10.03
C GLU A 214 -3.76 30.02 8.68
N LYS A 215 -4.47 29.74 7.59
CA LYS A 215 -4.18 30.32 6.26
C LYS A 215 -4.16 31.84 6.29
N ASP A 216 -5.17 32.45 6.92
CA ASP A 216 -5.27 33.92 7.01
C ASP A 216 -4.10 34.48 7.82
N ALA A 217 -3.77 33.86 8.97
CA ALA A 217 -2.65 34.24 9.82
C ALA A 217 -1.30 34.10 9.08
N ALA A 218 -1.08 32.97 8.36
CA ALA A 218 0.11 32.76 7.56
C ALA A 218 0.26 33.78 6.44
N THR A 219 -0.83 34.09 5.75
CA THR A 219 -0.86 35.09 4.69
C THR A 219 -0.50 36.49 5.23
N ASP A 220 -1.07 36.87 6.36
CA ASP A 220 -0.77 38.18 6.98
C ASP A 220 0.65 38.22 7.53
N PHE A 221 1.15 37.12 8.09
CA PHE A 221 2.53 37.00 8.53
C PHE A 221 3.52 37.10 7.36
N MET A 222 3.23 36.40 6.25
CA MET A 222 4.03 36.51 5.02
C MET A 222 4.17 37.97 4.55
N LYS A 223 3.08 38.76 4.57
CA LYS A 223 3.13 40.19 4.23
C LYS A 223 4.07 40.98 5.16
N VAL A 224 4.08 40.67 6.46
CA VAL A 224 4.98 41.30 7.44
C VAL A 224 6.45 40.98 7.13
N VAL A 225 6.74 39.71 6.86
CA VAL A 225 8.10 39.27 6.53
C VAL A 225 8.57 39.89 5.22
N ASN A 226 7.73 39.85 4.15
CA ASN A 226 8.05 40.39 2.85
C ASN A 226 8.28 41.91 2.88
N LYS A 227 7.57 42.65 3.78
CA LYS A 227 7.77 44.07 4.00
C LYS A 227 9.09 44.39 4.72
N THR A 228 9.59 43.45 5.53
CA THR A 228 10.70 43.65 6.45
C THR A 228 12.02 43.15 5.87
N ALA A 229 12.01 42.09 5.08
CA ALA A 229 13.16 41.41 4.51
C ALA A 229 12.91 41.00 3.06
N SER A 230 13.98 40.67 2.33
CA SER A 230 13.87 40.06 0.99
C SER A 230 13.51 38.60 1.15
N LEU A 231 12.23 38.29 1.06
CA LEU A 231 11.66 36.96 1.19
C LEU A 231 11.96 36.16 -0.08
N GLN A 232 12.53 34.95 0.10
CA GLN A 232 12.84 34.04 -1.01
C GLN A 232 11.88 32.83 -1.01
N ASP A 233 11.47 32.39 0.17
CA ASP A 233 10.58 31.24 0.33
C ASP A 233 9.75 31.38 1.61
N PHE A 234 8.54 30.86 1.60
CA PHE A 234 7.63 30.92 2.75
C PHE A 234 6.74 29.67 2.75
N VAL A 235 6.95 28.80 3.73
CA VAL A 235 6.30 27.49 3.81
C VAL A 235 5.64 27.35 5.18
N PRO A 236 4.31 27.57 5.29
CA PRO A 236 3.57 27.24 6.49
C PRO A 236 3.50 25.73 6.69
N GLU A 237 3.32 25.25 7.92
CA GLU A 237 3.34 23.82 8.27
C GLU A 237 2.32 23.04 7.43
N TYR A 238 1.10 23.54 7.25
CA TYR A 238 0.03 22.89 6.47
C TYR A 238 0.32 22.78 4.97
N GLU A 239 1.36 23.41 4.44
CA GLU A 239 1.86 23.28 3.06
C GLU A 239 3.21 22.56 2.99
N ASN A 240 3.86 22.28 4.13
CA ASN A 240 5.16 21.65 4.16
C ASN A 240 5.08 20.15 3.85
N GLN A 241 5.40 19.78 2.60
CA GLN A 241 5.36 18.39 2.14
C GLN A 241 6.24 17.46 2.98
N ALA A 242 7.36 17.94 3.48
CA ALA A 242 8.25 17.13 4.34
C ALA A 242 7.58 16.71 5.67
N ILE A 243 6.59 17.45 6.12
CA ILE A 243 5.79 17.16 7.33
C ILE A 243 4.49 16.45 6.95
N ILE A 244 3.63 17.09 6.13
CA ILE A 244 2.24 16.67 5.94
C ILE A 244 2.08 15.40 5.11
N PHE A 245 2.99 15.12 4.17
CA PHE A 245 2.90 13.96 3.29
C PHE A 245 2.77 12.65 4.07
N THR A 246 3.52 12.50 5.16
CA THR A 246 3.42 11.34 6.05
C THR A 246 2.03 11.19 6.66
N GLY A 247 1.45 12.29 7.17
CA GLY A 247 0.11 12.30 7.77
C GLY A 247 -0.97 11.91 6.76
N ASP A 248 -0.86 12.40 5.54
CA ASP A 248 -1.79 12.12 4.46
C ASP A 248 -1.72 10.67 3.97
N ASP A 249 -0.53 10.08 3.94
CA ASP A 249 -0.29 8.75 3.39
C ASP A 249 -0.45 7.63 4.43
N LEU A 250 -0.05 7.82 5.69
CA LEU A 250 -0.20 6.81 6.77
C LEU A 250 -1.65 6.29 6.95
N GLY A 251 -2.65 7.04 6.51
CA GLY A 251 -4.05 6.60 6.50
C GLY A 251 -4.42 5.75 5.29
N SER A 252 -3.74 5.89 4.17
CA SER A 252 -4.08 5.24 2.89
C SER A 252 -3.76 3.75 2.88
N ASP A 253 -2.68 3.33 3.50
CA ASP A 253 -2.29 1.92 3.67
C ASP A 253 -3.39 1.08 4.35
N ARG A 254 -4.22 1.71 5.19
CA ARG A 254 -5.30 1.04 5.93
C ARG A 254 -6.33 0.42 5.00
N ALA A 255 -6.69 1.07 3.90
CA ALA A 255 -7.65 0.55 2.94
C ALA A 255 -7.09 -0.66 2.17
N MET A 256 -5.83 -0.58 1.74
CA MET A 256 -5.13 -1.69 1.08
C MET A 256 -5.06 -2.93 1.98
N ILE A 257 -4.73 -2.76 3.25
CA ILE A 257 -4.68 -3.83 4.24
C ILE A 257 -6.08 -4.37 4.55
N ALA A 258 -7.11 -3.53 4.55
CA ALA A 258 -8.49 -3.98 4.72
C ALA A 258 -8.91 -4.92 3.57
N VAL A 259 -8.57 -4.62 2.32
CA VAL A 259 -8.81 -5.50 1.17
C VAL A 259 -8.09 -6.83 1.35
N LEU A 260 -6.81 -6.81 1.71
CA LEU A 260 -6.03 -8.02 2.02
C LEU A 260 -6.70 -8.85 3.14
N LEU A 261 -7.12 -8.19 4.21
CA LEU A 261 -7.83 -8.81 5.34
C LEU A 261 -9.14 -9.47 4.89
N TYR A 262 -9.95 -8.82 4.04
CA TYR A 262 -11.20 -9.40 3.54
C TYR A 262 -10.95 -10.65 2.69
N ILE A 263 -9.93 -10.66 1.84
CA ILE A 263 -9.50 -11.84 1.08
C ILE A 263 -9.15 -12.98 2.04
N VAL A 264 -8.36 -12.70 3.06
CA VAL A 264 -7.93 -13.72 4.05
C VAL A 264 -9.12 -14.21 4.88
N ILE A 265 -10.05 -13.34 5.28
CA ILE A 265 -11.29 -13.72 5.98
C ILE A 265 -12.14 -14.66 5.10
N ALA A 266 -12.26 -14.36 3.80
CA ALA A 266 -12.97 -15.23 2.86
C ALA A 266 -12.30 -16.62 2.74
N ILE A 267 -10.97 -16.67 2.68
CA ILE A 267 -10.20 -17.93 2.69
C ILE A 267 -10.47 -18.72 3.98
N MET A 268 -10.39 -18.07 5.14
CA MET A 268 -10.68 -18.72 6.42
C MET A 268 -12.10 -19.27 6.49
N ALA A 269 -13.09 -18.46 6.08
CA ALA A 269 -14.49 -18.86 6.02
C ALA A 269 -14.69 -20.14 5.20
N PHE A 270 -14.06 -20.14 4.02
CA PHE A 270 -14.08 -21.28 3.11
C PHE A 270 -13.42 -22.52 3.72
N VAL A 271 -12.22 -22.40 4.28
CA VAL A 271 -11.49 -23.49 4.91
C VAL A 271 -12.26 -24.10 6.07
N PHE A 272 -12.90 -23.26 6.90
CA PHE A 272 -13.74 -23.74 7.99
C PHE A 272 -14.98 -24.53 7.48
N ALA A 273 -15.68 -24.00 6.49
CA ALA A 273 -16.85 -24.67 5.91
C ALA A 273 -16.50 -26.05 5.36
N VAL A 274 -15.42 -26.13 4.59
CA VAL A 274 -14.93 -27.37 3.97
C VAL A 274 -14.47 -28.37 5.02
N THR A 275 -13.69 -27.92 5.98
CA THR A 275 -13.13 -28.80 7.03
C THR A 275 -14.23 -29.40 7.91
N THR A 276 -15.22 -28.58 8.29
CA THR A 276 -16.35 -29.07 9.10
C THR A 276 -17.22 -30.03 8.31
N SER A 277 -17.55 -29.74 7.05
CA SER A 277 -18.29 -30.61 6.18
C SER A 277 -17.62 -31.98 6.02
N ASN A 278 -16.32 -31.98 5.91
CA ASN A 278 -15.50 -33.18 5.77
C ASN A 278 -15.48 -34.04 7.05
N THR A 279 -15.37 -33.38 8.21
CA THR A 279 -15.43 -34.08 9.52
C THR A 279 -16.76 -34.78 9.70
N ILE A 280 -17.88 -34.12 9.35
CA ILE A 280 -19.21 -34.72 9.43
C ILE A 280 -19.33 -35.93 8.48
N ALA A 281 -18.84 -35.80 7.26
CA ALA A 281 -18.90 -36.89 6.28
C ALA A 281 -18.09 -38.13 6.76
N LYS A 282 -16.92 -37.92 7.35
CA LYS A 282 -16.06 -38.97 7.88
C LYS A 282 -16.69 -39.67 9.09
N GLU A 283 -17.35 -38.93 9.94
CA GLU A 283 -17.95 -39.44 11.17
C GLU A 283 -19.43 -39.74 11.05
N ALA A 284 -19.97 -39.81 9.84
CA ALA A 284 -21.42 -40.03 9.63
C ALA A 284 -21.99 -41.22 10.35
N GLY A 285 -21.31 -42.38 10.31
CA GLY A 285 -21.76 -43.60 11.04
C GLY A 285 -21.83 -43.40 12.56
N VAL A 286 -20.80 -42.74 13.13
CA VAL A 286 -20.78 -42.42 14.58
C VAL A 286 -21.87 -41.44 14.94
N ILE A 287 -22.09 -40.41 14.15
CA ILE A 287 -23.16 -39.42 14.33
C ILE A 287 -24.53 -40.13 14.28
N GLY A 288 -24.72 -41.02 13.29
CA GLY A 288 -25.93 -41.83 13.16
C GLY A 288 -26.19 -42.70 14.39
N THR A 289 -25.18 -43.39 14.88
CA THR A 289 -25.28 -44.25 16.11
C THR A 289 -25.59 -43.41 17.35
N LEU A 290 -24.89 -42.30 17.58
CA LEU A 290 -25.16 -41.42 18.73
C LEU A 290 -26.56 -40.85 18.68
N ARG A 291 -27.06 -40.47 17.51
CA ARG A 291 -28.43 -39.99 17.35
C ARG A 291 -29.50 -41.09 17.58
N ALA A 292 -29.19 -42.30 17.09
CA ALA A 292 -30.06 -43.46 17.37
C ALA A 292 -30.10 -43.82 18.85
N SER A 293 -28.99 -43.59 19.59
CA SER A 293 -28.88 -43.78 21.04
C SER A 293 -29.50 -42.65 21.87
N GLY A 294 -30.16 -41.66 21.24
CA GLY A 294 -30.93 -40.64 21.95
C GLY A 294 -30.26 -39.30 22.16
N TYR A 295 -29.02 -39.09 21.65
CA TYR A 295 -28.39 -37.77 21.70
C TYR A 295 -29.13 -36.74 20.82
N SER A 296 -29.38 -35.59 21.39
CA SER A 296 -30.06 -34.48 20.71
C SER A 296 -29.18 -33.83 19.63
N ARG A 297 -29.81 -33.18 18.63
CA ARG A 297 -29.09 -32.43 17.60
C ARG A 297 -28.17 -31.35 18.19
N GLY A 298 -28.68 -30.64 19.22
CA GLY A 298 -27.96 -29.57 19.88
C GLY A 298 -26.70 -30.02 20.62
N GLU A 299 -26.76 -31.20 21.28
CA GLU A 299 -25.58 -31.78 21.94
C GLU A 299 -24.47 -32.14 20.96
N LEU A 300 -24.83 -32.73 19.81
CA LEU A 300 -23.86 -33.07 18.77
C LEU A 300 -23.29 -31.81 18.10
N VAL A 301 -24.12 -30.82 17.78
CA VAL A 301 -23.63 -29.53 17.25
C VAL A 301 -22.63 -28.91 18.22
N ARG A 302 -22.93 -28.87 19.52
CA ARG A 302 -22.03 -28.33 20.56
C ARG A 302 -20.73 -29.14 20.66
N HIS A 303 -20.81 -30.47 20.57
CA HIS A 303 -19.63 -31.35 20.63
C HIS A 303 -18.69 -31.10 19.45
N TYR A 304 -19.20 -31.12 18.20
CA TYR A 304 -18.38 -30.91 16.99
C TYR A 304 -17.92 -29.47 16.80
N MET A 305 -18.59 -28.51 17.42
CA MET A 305 -18.12 -27.10 17.46
C MET A 305 -16.96 -26.88 18.44
N ALA A 306 -16.87 -27.65 19.50
CA ALA A 306 -15.95 -27.39 20.61
C ALA A 306 -14.48 -27.34 20.16
N MET A 307 -14.04 -28.29 19.33
CA MET A 307 -12.64 -28.35 18.87
C MET A 307 -12.26 -27.19 17.92
N PRO A 308 -13.00 -26.92 16.85
CA PRO A 308 -12.74 -25.74 16.04
C PRO A 308 -12.69 -24.44 16.84
N VAL A 309 -13.60 -24.23 17.80
CA VAL A 309 -13.59 -23.05 18.69
C VAL A 309 -12.32 -22.97 19.52
N VAL A 310 -11.94 -24.07 20.19
CA VAL A 310 -10.73 -24.10 21.03
C VAL A 310 -9.48 -23.83 20.19
N VAL A 311 -9.35 -24.48 19.01
CA VAL A 311 -8.22 -24.28 18.12
C VAL A 311 -8.15 -22.81 17.65
N THR A 312 -9.28 -22.22 17.27
CA THR A 312 -9.31 -20.82 16.82
C THR A 312 -8.95 -19.87 17.96
N LEU A 313 -9.47 -20.07 19.18
CA LEU A 313 -9.12 -19.22 20.33
C LEU A 313 -7.63 -19.30 20.69
N ILE A 314 -7.06 -20.51 20.71
CA ILE A 314 -5.62 -20.70 20.96
C ILE A 314 -4.81 -20.02 19.85
N SER A 315 -5.21 -20.24 18.59
CA SER A 315 -4.55 -19.62 17.45
C SER A 315 -4.63 -18.11 17.45
N ALA A 316 -5.78 -17.55 17.86
CA ALA A 316 -5.95 -16.11 18.00
C ALA A 316 -5.06 -15.55 19.13
N ALA A 317 -5.01 -16.23 20.28
CA ALA A 317 -4.13 -15.81 21.37
C ALA A 317 -2.65 -15.85 20.96
N VAL A 318 -2.17 -16.94 20.39
CA VAL A 318 -0.79 -17.08 19.94
C VAL A 318 -0.49 -16.12 18.80
N GLY A 319 -1.38 -16.00 17.82
CA GLY A 319 -1.23 -15.09 16.68
C GLY A 319 -1.11 -13.64 17.15
N ASN A 320 -1.98 -13.18 18.05
CA ASN A 320 -1.87 -11.83 18.59
C ASN A 320 -0.58 -11.60 19.39
N VAL A 321 -0.17 -12.57 20.22
CA VAL A 321 1.13 -12.45 20.92
C VAL A 321 2.28 -12.30 19.92
N LEU A 322 2.33 -13.11 18.87
CA LEU A 322 3.32 -12.97 17.82
C LEU A 322 3.17 -11.66 17.03
N GLY A 323 1.94 -11.24 16.77
CA GLY A 323 1.63 -9.95 16.14
C GLY A 323 2.19 -8.78 16.94
N TYR A 324 1.94 -8.73 18.23
CA TYR A 324 2.40 -7.64 19.11
C TYR A 324 3.90 -7.70 19.47
N THR A 325 4.58 -8.82 19.26
CA THR A 325 5.99 -8.98 19.66
C THR A 325 6.95 -9.04 18.46
N VAL A 326 6.74 -9.98 17.57
CA VAL A 326 7.68 -10.27 16.46
C VAL A 326 7.22 -9.63 15.16
N LEU A 327 5.98 -9.92 14.73
CA LEU A 327 5.52 -9.55 13.40
C LEU A 327 5.27 -8.04 13.26
N LYS A 328 4.94 -7.35 14.36
CA LYS A 328 4.87 -5.89 14.33
C LYS A 328 6.19 -5.24 13.93
N ASN A 329 7.34 -5.79 14.38
CA ASN A 329 8.64 -5.22 14.05
C ASN A 329 8.89 -5.28 12.54
N VAL A 330 8.54 -6.41 11.90
CA VAL A 330 8.61 -6.54 10.44
C VAL A 330 7.74 -5.50 9.74
N CYS A 331 6.53 -5.23 10.27
CA CYS A 331 5.67 -4.20 9.71
C CYS A 331 6.16 -2.78 10.01
N VAL A 332 6.78 -2.55 11.16
CA VAL A 332 7.41 -1.28 11.51
C VAL A 332 8.60 -0.98 10.58
N ASP A 333 9.40 -1.99 10.24
CA ASP A 333 10.50 -1.83 9.30
C ASP A 333 10.01 -1.37 7.92
N MET A 334 8.78 -1.76 7.52
CA MET A 334 8.14 -1.23 6.30
C MET A 334 7.86 0.27 6.41
N TYR A 335 7.28 0.73 7.53
CA TYR A 335 7.03 2.17 7.74
C TYR A 335 8.35 2.95 7.82
N TYR A 336 9.35 2.43 8.48
CA TYR A 336 10.67 3.05 8.52
C TYR A 336 11.39 3.05 7.15
N GLY A 337 11.10 2.10 6.28
CA GLY A 337 11.55 2.13 4.88
C GLY A 337 10.84 3.17 4.01
N SER A 338 9.65 3.61 4.44
CA SER A 338 8.83 4.60 3.72
C SER A 338 8.98 6.02 4.26
N TYR A 339 9.25 6.17 5.57
CA TYR A 339 9.27 7.47 6.26
C TYR A 339 10.41 7.56 7.28
N SER A 340 10.94 8.77 7.47
CA SER A 340 11.90 9.08 8.52
C SER A 340 11.19 9.46 9.84
N LEU A 341 10.44 8.51 10.39
CA LEU A 341 9.68 8.71 11.62
C LEU A 341 10.55 8.54 12.88
N PRO A 342 10.22 9.26 13.97
CA PRO A 342 10.89 9.09 15.26
C PRO A 342 10.60 7.73 15.91
N THR A 343 11.25 7.45 17.02
CA THR A 343 11.02 6.23 17.81
C THR A 343 9.58 6.13 18.28
N TYR A 344 8.96 4.96 18.09
CA TYR A 344 7.58 4.70 18.47
C TYR A 344 7.45 3.90 19.78
N VAL A 345 6.29 4.00 20.40
CA VAL A 345 5.89 3.16 21.52
C VAL A 345 4.73 2.27 21.06
N THR A 346 4.85 0.95 21.29
CA THR A 346 3.79 0.01 20.92
C THR A 346 2.52 0.30 21.69
N ARG A 347 1.42 0.59 21.00
CA ARG A 347 0.12 0.89 21.59
C ARG A 347 -0.87 -0.26 21.40
N TRP A 348 -1.78 -0.39 22.36
CA TRP A 348 -2.92 -1.28 22.20
C TRP A 348 -3.85 -0.74 21.12
N ASN A 349 -4.21 -1.62 20.19
CA ASN A 349 -5.16 -1.30 19.11
C ASN A 349 -6.45 -2.14 19.26
N ALA A 350 -7.55 -1.46 19.55
CA ALA A 350 -8.85 -2.13 19.72
C ALA A 350 -9.35 -2.73 18.39
N ASP A 351 -9.14 -2.03 17.27
CA ASP A 351 -9.55 -2.52 15.94
C ASP A 351 -8.79 -3.79 15.58
N ALA A 352 -7.48 -3.83 15.85
CA ALA A 352 -6.68 -5.04 15.68
C ALA A 352 -7.26 -6.21 16.48
N PHE A 353 -7.65 -6.00 17.74
CA PHE A 353 -8.28 -7.05 18.55
C PHE A 353 -9.63 -7.51 17.99
N TRP A 354 -10.49 -6.58 17.56
CA TRP A 354 -11.77 -6.94 16.96
C TRP A 354 -11.59 -7.71 15.66
N MET A 355 -10.74 -7.22 14.75
CA MET A 355 -10.52 -7.79 13.42
C MET A 355 -9.79 -9.14 13.47
N THR A 356 -8.84 -9.32 14.39
CA THR A 356 -8.00 -10.52 14.44
C THR A 356 -8.47 -11.58 15.45
N THR A 357 -9.32 -11.22 16.41
CA THR A 357 -9.82 -12.15 17.45
C THR A 357 -11.31 -12.34 17.33
N VAL A 358 -12.08 -11.27 17.46
CA VAL A 358 -13.55 -11.38 17.57
C VAL A 358 -14.18 -11.83 16.26
N ILE A 359 -13.81 -11.18 15.14
CA ILE A 359 -14.37 -11.51 13.82
C ILE A 359 -14.02 -12.95 13.39
N PRO A 360 -12.77 -13.44 13.42
CA PRO A 360 -12.45 -14.82 13.07
C PRO A 360 -13.15 -15.85 13.96
N VAL A 361 -13.23 -15.61 15.27
CA VAL A 361 -13.93 -16.52 16.20
C VAL A 361 -15.44 -16.53 15.92
N ALA A 362 -16.06 -15.36 15.74
CA ALA A 362 -17.48 -15.25 15.41
C ALA A 362 -17.80 -15.91 14.06
N LEU A 363 -16.98 -15.66 13.05
CA LEU A 363 -17.08 -16.27 11.72
C LEU A 363 -16.99 -17.79 11.81
N MET A 364 -15.99 -18.30 12.52
CA MET A 364 -15.79 -19.74 12.72
C MET A 364 -16.99 -20.35 13.41
N ILE A 365 -17.51 -19.75 14.50
CA ILE A 365 -18.70 -20.21 15.20
C ILE A 365 -19.91 -20.21 14.27
N PHE A 366 -20.14 -19.13 13.55
CA PHE A 366 -21.27 -18.97 12.63
C PHE A 366 -21.26 -20.01 11.51
N ILE A 367 -20.12 -20.17 10.82
CA ILE A 367 -19.99 -21.10 9.70
C ILE A 367 -20.13 -22.54 10.17
N ASN A 368 -19.42 -22.93 11.24
CA ASN A 368 -19.53 -24.28 11.79
C ASN A 368 -20.95 -24.57 12.27
N TRP A 369 -21.59 -23.62 12.97
CA TRP A 369 -22.98 -23.76 13.38
C TRP A 369 -23.94 -23.92 12.20
N LEU A 370 -23.74 -23.14 11.13
CA LEU A 370 -24.57 -23.22 9.92
C LEU A 370 -24.40 -24.56 9.20
N VAL A 371 -23.17 -25.02 9.01
CA VAL A 371 -22.85 -26.30 8.36
C VAL A 371 -23.38 -27.46 9.22
N LEU A 372 -23.07 -27.49 10.51
CA LEU A 372 -23.52 -28.52 11.45
C LEU A 372 -25.04 -28.55 11.58
N SER A 373 -25.70 -27.41 11.79
CA SER A 373 -27.14 -27.32 11.95
C SER A 373 -27.90 -27.80 10.71
N ARG A 374 -27.39 -27.45 9.51
CA ARG A 374 -27.97 -27.94 8.25
C ARG A 374 -27.82 -29.45 8.08
N THR A 375 -26.63 -29.97 8.37
CA THR A 375 -26.33 -31.40 8.17
C THR A 375 -26.98 -32.25 9.24
N MET A 376 -27.05 -31.82 10.50
CA MET A 376 -27.71 -32.55 11.57
C MET A 376 -29.25 -32.66 11.41
N ARG A 377 -29.85 -32.01 10.40
CA ARG A 377 -31.27 -32.22 10.02
C ARG A 377 -31.51 -33.55 9.30
N ILE A 378 -30.45 -34.16 8.77
CA ILE A 378 -30.51 -35.49 8.12
C ILE A 378 -30.93 -36.56 9.14
N SER A 379 -31.67 -37.59 8.69
CA SER A 379 -32.16 -38.66 9.58
C SER A 379 -31.01 -39.54 10.09
N PRO A 380 -31.14 -40.18 11.29
CA PRO A 380 -30.11 -41.10 11.77
C PRO A 380 -29.83 -42.27 10.81
N LEU A 381 -30.86 -42.76 10.12
CA LEU A 381 -30.73 -43.85 9.15
C LEU A 381 -29.88 -43.43 7.90
N GLN A 382 -30.05 -42.18 7.44
CA GLN A 382 -29.26 -41.66 6.34
C GLN A 382 -27.79 -41.48 6.76
N PHE A 383 -27.53 -41.05 7.99
CA PHE A 383 -26.17 -41.02 8.56
C PHE A 383 -25.52 -42.40 8.60
N LEU A 384 -26.25 -43.43 9.07
CA LEU A 384 -25.75 -44.80 9.12
C LEU A 384 -25.47 -45.37 7.72
N ARG A 385 -26.28 -44.98 6.73
CA ARG A 385 -26.08 -45.37 5.32
C ARG A 385 -25.06 -44.52 4.58
N HIS A 386 -24.40 -43.57 5.25
CA HIS A 386 -23.50 -42.59 4.64
C HIS A 386 -24.13 -41.76 3.47
N ASP A 387 -25.46 -41.69 3.41
CA ASP A 387 -26.21 -40.91 2.45
C ASP A 387 -26.48 -39.51 2.98
N LEU A 388 -25.48 -38.66 2.87
CA LEU A 388 -25.55 -37.26 3.31
C LEU A 388 -26.17 -36.32 2.27
N SER A 389 -26.54 -36.82 1.10
CA SER A 389 -27.19 -36.04 0.06
C SER A 389 -28.68 -35.88 0.33
N ARG A 390 -29.19 -34.64 0.30
CA ARG A 390 -30.65 -34.35 0.46
C ARG A 390 -31.49 -34.79 -0.76
N HIS A 391 -30.88 -35.03 -1.88
CA HIS A 391 -31.53 -35.47 -3.11
C HIS A 391 -30.85 -36.76 -3.55
N ALA A 392 -31.64 -37.83 -3.59
CA ALA A 392 -31.26 -39.07 -4.27
C ALA A 392 -31.15 -38.80 -5.80
N ASN A 393 -30.15 -38.01 -6.17
CA ASN A 393 -29.77 -37.95 -7.59
C ASN A 393 -29.26 -39.33 -7.95
N ARG A 394 -30.09 -40.08 -8.70
CA ARG A 394 -29.61 -41.25 -9.41
C ARG A 394 -28.38 -40.80 -10.19
N LYS A 395 -27.20 -41.25 -9.74
CA LYS A 395 -25.92 -40.98 -10.39
C LYS A 395 -26.02 -41.68 -11.76
N HIS A 396 -26.52 -40.98 -12.77
CA HIS A 396 -26.44 -41.46 -14.14
C HIS A 396 -24.94 -41.50 -14.46
N ALA A 397 -24.41 -42.70 -14.60
CA ALA A 397 -23.06 -42.88 -15.08
C ALA A 397 -23.03 -42.36 -16.54
N LEU A 398 -22.41 -41.20 -16.74
CA LEU A 398 -22.18 -40.65 -18.06
C LEU A 398 -21.48 -41.71 -18.93
N PRO A 399 -22.02 -42.10 -20.07
CA PRO A 399 -21.36 -43.00 -20.97
C PRO A 399 -20.08 -42.33 -21.51
N LEU A 400 -18.92 -42.91 -21.19
CA LEU A 400 -17.65 -42.42 -21.69
C LEU A 400 -17.34 -43.10 -23.06
N PRO A 401 -16.75 -42.38 -24.04
CA PRO A 401 -16.40 -42.91 -25.32
C PRO A 401 -15.49 -44.13 -25.21
N SER A 402 -15.76 -45.17 -26.00
CA SER A 402 -14.98 -46.40 -26.04
C SER A 402 -13.55 -46.20 -26.60
N ALA A 403 -13.33 -45.10 -27.31
CA ALA A 403 -12.03 -44.72 -27.88
C ALA A 403 -10.96 -44.34 -26.79
N LEU A 404 -11.36 -44.02 -25.54
CA LEU A 404 -10.41 -43.73 -24.46
C LEU A 404 -9.83 -45.04 -23.89
N PRO A 405 -8.51 -45.10 -23.68
CA PRO A 405 -7.88 -46.25 -23.00
C PRO A 405 -8.44 -46.43 -21.58
N PHE A 406 -8.39 -47.66 -21.06
CA PHE A 406 -8.97 -47.97 -19.74
C PHE A 406 -8.56 -47.02 -18.62
N LEU A 407 -7.25 -46.71 -18.53
CA LEU A 407 -6.73 -45.75 -17.55
C LEU A 407 -7.30 -44.33 -17.73
N GLY A 408 -7.51 -43.87 -18.97
CA GLY A 408 -8.13 -42.60 -19.28
C GLY A 408 -9.59 -42.58 -18.82
N ARG A 409 -10.38 -43.59 -19.14
CA ARG A 409 -11.78 -43.71 -18.69
C ARG A 409 -11.90 -43.76 -17.18
N PHE A 410 -10.98 -44.50 -16.53
CA PHE A 410 -10.96 -44.55 -15.05
C PHE A 410 -10.69 -43.17 -14.44
N ARG A 411 -9.65 -42.46 -14.92
CA ARG A 411 -9.32 -41.11 -14.44
C ARG A 411 -10.48 -40.12 -14.65
N THR A 412 -11.06 -40.08 -15.83
CA THR A 412 -12.22 -39.24 -16.14
C THR A 412 -13.40 -39.56 -15.19
N ARG A 413 -13.63 -40.83 -14.91
CA ARG A 413 -14.68 -41.26 -13.97
C ARG A 413 -14.37 -40.81 -12.52
N VAL A 414 -13.11 -40.92 -12.07
CA VAL A 414 -12.67 -40.40 -10.77
C VAL A 414 -12.89 -38.89 -10.67
N ILE A 415 -12.58 -38.15 -11.73
CA ILE A 415 -12.81 -36.69 -11.77
C ILE A 415 -14.30 -36.39 -11.70
N LEU A 416 -15.12 -36.99 -12.52
CA LEU A 416 -16.57 -36.74 -12.57
C LEU A 416 -17.28 -37.13 -11.25
N GLN A 417 -16.87 -38.24 -10.61
CA GLN A 417 -17.40 -38.67 -9.30
C GLN A 417 -17.04 -37.71 -8.17
N ASN A 418 -15.89 -37.01 -8.29
CA ASN A 418 -15.39 -36.07 -7.28
C ASN A 418 -15.58 -34.60 -7.71
N LEU A 419 -16.39 -34.31 -8.73
CA LEU A 419 -16.56 -32.97 -9.28
C LEU A 419 -16.84 -31.92 -8.20
N GLY A 420 -17.74 -32.19 -7.24
CA GLY A 420 -18.00 -31.29 -6.13
C GLY A 420 -16.79 -30.98 -5.26
N SER A 421 -15.88 -31.95 -5.06
CA SER A 421 -14.64 -31.73 -4.32
C SER A 421 -13.61 -30.94 -5.14
N TYR A 422 -13.61 -31.11 -6.46
CA TYR A 422 -12.77 -30.36 -7.36
C TYR A 422 -13.25 -28.93 -7.57
N VAL A 423 -14.56 -28.64 -7.53
CA VAL A 423 -15.07 -27.26 -7.49
C VAL A 423 -14.62 -26.57 -6.21
N VAL A 424 -14.64 -27.25 -5.08
CA VAL A 424 -14.10 -26.74 -3.82
C VAL A 424 -12.61 -26.46 -3.93
N LEU A 425 -11.84 -27.34 -4.56
CA LEU A 425 -10.42 -27.14 -4.84
C LEU A 425 -10.19 -25.91 -5.72
N PHE A 426 -10.98 -25.74 -6.79
CA PHE A 426 -10.90 -24.59 -7.68
C PHE A 426 -11.10 -23.26 -6.92
N VAL A 427 -12.13 -23.18 -6.09
CA VAL A 427 -12.39 -21.98 -5.27
C VAL A 427 -11.23 -21.70 -4.32
N GLY A 428 -10.66 -22.73 -3.70
CA GLY A 428 -9.48 -22.58 -2.83
C GLY A 428 -8.24 -22.10 -3.58
N VAL A 429 -7.98 -22.65 -4.77
CA VAL A 429 -6.88 -22.22 -5.65
C VAL A 429 -7.11 -20.78 -6.10
N LEU A 430 -8.32 -20.42 -6.51
CA LEU A 430 -8.68 -19.06 -6.93
C LEU A 430 -8.37 -18.03 -5.84
N PHE A 431 -8.81 -18.26 -4.60
CA PHE A 431 -8.53 -17.35 -3.50
C PHE A 431 -7.03 -17.24 -3.15
N ALA A 432 -6.34 -18.37 -3.19
CA ALA A 432 -4.91 -18.37 -2.86
C ALA A 432 -4.07 -17.67 -3.96
N ASN A 433 -4.44 -17.87 -5.22
CA ASN A 433 -3.81 -17.17 -6.34
C ASN A 433 -4.16 -15.68 -6.35
N LEU A 434 -5.38 -15.29 -5.97
CA LEU A 434 -5.76 -13.86 -5.84
C LEU A 434 -4.83 -13.13 -4.87
N LEU A 435 -4.46 -13.77 -3.76
CA LEU A 435 -3.50 -13.21 -2.82
C LEU A 435 -2.09 -13.11 -3.43
N LEU A 436 -1.68 -14.12 -4.21
CA LEU A 436 -0.38 -14.12 -4.89
C LEU A 436 -0.31 -13.05 -5.99
N SER A 437 -1.39 -12.87 -6.77
CA SER A 437 -1.47 -11.85 -7.80
C SER A 437 -1.37 -10.44 -7.24
N PHE A 438 -1.97 -10.18 -6.08
CA PHE A 438 -1.88 -8.90 -5.38
C PHE A 438 -0.42 -8.49 -5.13
N GLY A 439 0.42 -9.40 -4.62
CA GLY A 439 1.84 -9.12 -4.35
C GLY A 439 2.72 -9.02 -5.60
N MET A 440 2.28 -9.52 -6.76
CA MET A 440 3.08 -9.53 -8.00
C MET A 440 2.71 -8.42 -8.98
N ILE A 441 1.46 -7.95 -8.99
CA ILE A 441 0.97 -6.98 -9.98
C ILE A 441 1.52 -5.59 -9.70
N LEU A 442 1.55 -5.15 -8.46
CA LEU A 442 1.94 -3.77 -8.12
C LEU A 442 3.38 -3.43 -8.54
N PRO A 443 4.41 -4.25 -8.26
CA PRO A 443 5.76 -3.96 -8.76
C PRO A 443 5.85 -3.90 -10.29
N ASP A 444 5.11 -4.78 -10.99
CA ASP A 444 5.08 -4.78 -12.46
C ASP A 444 4.41 -3.52 -13.02
N ALA A 445 3.33 -3.05 -12.38
CA ALA A 445 2.63 -1.83 -12.77
C ALA A 445 3.50 -0.58 -12.55
N LEU A 446 4.21 -0.49 -11.43
CA LEU A 446 5.13 0.61 -11.13
C LEU A 446 6.31 0.67 -12.10
N ASN A 447 6.91 -0.47 -12.43
CA ASN A 447 7.97 -0.53 -13.43
C ASN A 447 7.46 -0.11 -14.81
N HIS A 448 6.28 -0.59 -15.21
CA HIS A 448 5.68 -0.22 -16.48
C HIS A 448 5.36 1.28 -16.55
N TYR A 449 4.83 1.84 -15.46
CA TYR A 449 4.62 3.29 -15.35
C TYR A 449 5.92 4.06 -15.55
N SER A 450 7.01 3.66 -14.86
CA SER A 450 8.33 4.28 -15.02
C SER A 450 8.87 4.20 -16.46
N ASP A 451 8.63 3.06 -17.14
CA ASP A 451 9.11 2.85 -18.50
C ASP A 451 8.31 3.65 -19.56
N THR A 452 7.01 3.89 -19.29
CA THR A 452 6.10 4.52 -20.25
C THR A 452 5.89 6.00 -20.03
N ILE A 453 6.20 6.52 -18.84
CA ILE A 453 5.98 7.93 -18.52
C ILE A 453 6.80 8.87 -19.43
N ALA A 454 7.98 8.43 -19.88
CA ALA A 454 8.82 9.17 -20.79
C ALA A 454 8.16 9.45 -22.15
N ASP A 455 7.38 8.49 -22.64
CA ASP A 455 6.64 8.62 -23.91
C ASP A 455 5.37 9.49 -23.77
N ASN A 456 4.97 9.79 -22.53
CA ASN A 456 3.72 10.48 -22.19
C ASN A 456 3.98 11.86 -21.54
N MET A 457 5.22 12.38 -21.59
CA MET A 457 5.55 13.71 -21.11
C MET A 457 4.97 14.79 -22.04
N LEU A 458 4.52 15.92 -21.49
CA LEU A 458 4.06 17.06 -22.28
C LEU A 458 5.23 17.72 -23.05
N SER A 459 6.40 17.80 -22.41
CA SER A 459 7.66 18.26 -22.97
C SER A 459 8.82 17.59 -22.23
N ASN A 460 10.03 17.65 -22.77
CA ASN A 460 11.21 17.10 -22.08
C ASN A 460 11.47 17.78 -20.72
N THR A 461 11.14 19.07 -20.63
CA THR A 461 11.26 19.86 -19.41
C THR A 461 10.09 20.81 -19.30
N GLN A 462 9.45 20.87 -18.14
CA GLN A 462 8.45 21.87 -17.81
C GLN A 462 9.02 22.71 -16.66
N THR A 463 9.22 24.00 -16.93
CA THR A 463 9.70 24.95 -15.92
C THR A 463 8.52 25.74 -15.39
N MET A 464 8.12 25.50 -14.13
CA MET A 464 7.12 26.31 -13.45
C MET A 464 7.79 27.57 -12.89
N LEU A 465 7.19 28.72 -13.13
CA LEU A 465 7.73 29.99 -12.65
C LEU A 465 7.13 30.36 -11.29
N GLN A 466 7.96 30.94 -10.44
CA GLN A 466 7.55 31.51 -9.16
C GLN A 466 7.59 33.03 -9.24
N ILE A 467 6.44 33.64 -9.02
CA ILE A 467 6.34 35.11 -8.93
C ILE A 467 7.07 35.56 -7.65
N PRO A 468 7.99 36.52 -7.71
CA PRO A 468 8.71 36.95 -6.53
C PRO A 468 7.79 37.61 -5.53
N TYR A 469 7.97 37.32 -4.24
CA TYR A 469 7.14 37.86 -3.16
C TYR A 469 7.11 39.40 -3.14
N SER A 470 8.16 40.06 -3.59
CA SER A 470 8.23 41.51 -3.73
C SER A 470 7.21 42.08 -4.73
N ALA A 471 6.72 41.26 -5.68
CA ALA A 471 5.65 41.67 -6.61
C ALA A 471 4.25 41.59 -5.99
N MET A 472 4.09 40.95 -4.84
CA MET A 472 2.85 40.79 -4.08
C MET A 472 2.67 41.87 -3.00
N ASP A 473 3.56 42.88 -2.89
CA ASP A 473 3.51 43.91 -1.86
C ASP A 473 2.43 44.96 -2.20
N GLU A 474 1.27 44.82 -1.60
CA GLU A 474 0.13 45.75 -1.80
C GLU A 474 0.38 47.14 -1.23
N ASP A 475 1.24 47.30 -0.23
CA ASP A 475 1.57 48.60 0.39
C ASP A 475 2.55 49.43 -0.47
N ARG A 476 3.45 48.73 -1.19
CA ARG A 476 4.48 49.34 -2.05
C ARG A 476 4.21 49.08 -3.52
N LYS A 477 3.04 49.52 -4.00
CA LYS A 477 2.55 49.30 -5.37
C LYS A 477 3.56 49.60 -6.49
N LEU A 478 4.41 50.63 -6.31
CA LEU A 478 5.44 50.95 -7.28
C LEU A 478 6.55 49.89 -7.29
N ASN A 479 6.97 49.42 -6.12
CA ASN A 479 7.98 48.36 -6.02
C ASN A 479 7.43 47.03 -6.55
N ALA A 480 6.19 46.69 -6.22
CA ALA A 480 5.51 45.51 -6.75
C ALA A 480 5.42 45.55 -8.28
N LEU A 481 5.05 46.72 -8.84
CA LEU A 481 5.03 46.90 -10.30
C LEU A 481 6.42 46.76 -10.92
N LEU A 482 7.47 47.33 -10.30
CA LEU A 482 8.85 47.20 -10.79
C LEU A 482 9.36 45.75 -10.69
N SER A 483 9.08 45.07 -9.59
CA SER A 483 9.40 43.64 -9.43
C SER A 483 8.69 42.78 -10.47
N MET A 484 7.44 43.05 -10.74
CA MET A 484 6.68 42.34 -11.78
C MET A 484 7.20 42.61 -13.19
N LEU A 485 7.61 43.84 -13.47
CA LEU A 485 8.24 44.19 -14.76
C LEU A 485 9.62 43.50 -14.90
N GLN A 486 10.42 43.49 -13.83
CA GLN A 486 11.71 42.80 -13.80
C GLN A 486 11.52 41.31 -14.00
N PHE A 487 10.62 40.69 -13.25
CA PHE A 487 10.25 39.28 -13.40
C PHE A 487 9.91 38.98 -14.87
N ARG A 488 9.00 39.72 -15.49
CA ARG A 488 8.63 39.50 -16.89
C ARG A 488 9.79 39.66 -17.86
N MET A 489 10.71 40.61 -17.62
CA MET A 489 11.88 40.81 -18.47
C MET A 489 12.93 39.71 -18.31
N GLU A 490 13.12 39.22 -17.10
CA GLU A 490 14.14 38.21 -16.78
C GLU A 490 13.66 36.75 -16.96
N THR A 491 12.35 36.55 -17.09
CA THR A 491 11.78 35.23 -17.38
C THR A 491 11.32 35.07 -18.83
N ASP A 492 11.37 36.13 -19.66
CA ASP A 492 10.99 36.02 -21.07
C ASP A 492 12.16 35.43 -21.87
N THR A 493 12.02 34.21 -22.34
CA THR A 493 13.06 33.46 -23.08
C THR A 493 12.47 32.66 -24.23
N GLU A 494 13.28 32.43 -25.26
CA GLU A 494 13.02 31.51 -26.36
C GLU A 494 14.06 30.35 -26.37
N GLU A 495 14.83 30.24 -25.29
CA GLU A 495 15.85 29.20 -25.13
C GLU A 495 15.23 27.80 -25.26
N ASN A 496 15.94 26.87 -25.92
CA ASN A 496 15.49 25.47 -26.03
C ASN A 496 14.07 25.28 -26.56
N ASN A 497 13.62 26.16 -27.47
CA ASN A 497 12.25 26.18 -27.99
C ASN A 497 11.19 26.39 -26.93
N ALA A 498 11.47 27.18 -25.90
CA ALA A 498 10.56 27.48 -24.81
C ALA A 498 9.23 28.02 -25.31
N GLU A 499 8.15 27.41 -24.84
CA GLU A 499 6.77 27.79 -25.15
C GLU A 499 5.99 28.08 -23.87
N LYS A 500 5.35 29.24 -23.80
CA LYS A 500 4.62 29.71 -22.62
C LYS A 500 3.35 28.89 -22.37
N PHE A 501 3.09 28.56 -21.12
CA PHE A 501 1.79 28.06 -20.68
C PHE A 501 1.33 28.79 -19.42
N SER A 502 0.02 28.81 -19.19
CA SER A 502 -0.57 29.22 -17.91
C SER A 502 -0.88 27.99 -17.08
N ALA A 503 -0.70 28.09 -15.79
CA ALA A 503 -1.05 27.03 -14.85
C ALA A 503 -1.91 27.57 -13.70
N TYR A 504 -2.90 26.77 -13.26
CA TYR A 504 -3.71 27.03 -12.09
C TYR A 504 -4.04 25.73 -11.38
N SER A 505 -4.02 25.72 -10.05
CA SER A 505 -4.28 24.50 -9.27
C SER A 505 -5.61 24.62 -8.55
N LEU A 506 -6.48 23.63 -8.75
CA LEU A 506 -7.74 23.47 -8.04
C LEU A 506 -7.79 22.09 -7.37
N GLN A 507 -8.84 21.83 -6.61
CA GLN A 507 -9.06 20.53 -5.99
C GLN A 507 -10.39 19.93 -6.44
N THR A 508 -10.43 18.59 -6.51
CA THR A 508 -11.68 17.84 -6.67
C THR A 508 -12.56 18.04 -5.43
N LEU A 509 -13.88 17.94 -5.61
CA LEU A 509 -14.80 17.92 -4.48
C LEU A 509 -14.67 16.58 -3.76
N GLY A 510 -14.14 16.58 -2.51
CA GLY A 510 -14.18 15.42 -1.64
C GLY A 510 -15.61 15.17 -1.14
N THR A 511 -15.95 13.93 -0.84
CA THR A 511 -17.21 13.59 -0.18
C THR A 511 -17.05 13.73 1.33
N ASP A 512 -17.49 14.83 1.90
CA ASP A 512 -17.28 15.23 3.31
C ASP A 512 -18.03 14.37 4.36
N GLU A 513 -18.79 13.35 3.98
CA GLU A 513 -19.50 12.51 4.95
C GLU A 513 -19.29 11.01 4.67
N GLY A 514 -18.18 10.45 5.15
CA GLY A 514 -17.99 9.00 5.28
C GLY A 514 -17.89 8.20 3.97
N GLY A 515 -17.80 8.87 2.86
CA GLY A 515 -17.56 8.30 1.53
C GLY A 515 -16.16 8.68 1.04
N ALA A 516 -15.41 7.75 0.79
CA ALA A 516 -14.01 7.50 0.62
C ALA A 516 -13.22 8.28 -0.45
N ALA A 517 -13.65 9.37 -1.01
CA ALA A 517 -12.85 10.14 -1.96
C ALA A 517 -12.19 11.34 -1.27
N LYS A 518 -10.88 11.28 -1.06
CA LYS A 518 -10.08 12.46 -0.67
C LYS A 518 -10.16 13.52 -1.76
N SER A 519 -10.12 14.78 -1.36
CA SER A 519 -9.91 15.91 -2.28
C SER A 519 -8.51 15.81 -2.86
N GLU A 520 -8.37 15.96 -4.18
CA GLU A 520 -7.10 15.81 -4.90
C GLU A 520 -6.81 17.06 -5.71
N SER A 521 -5.54 17.44 -5.77
CA SER A 521 -5.10 18.55 -6.61
C SER A 521 -5.24 18.20 -8.09
N VAL A 522 -5.80 19.13 -8.85
CA VAL A 522 -5.94 19.07 -10.30
C VAL A 522 -5.23 20.27 -10.89
N LEU A 523 -4.26 20.05 -11.77
CA LEU A 523 -3.54 21.13 -12.41
C LEU A 523 -4.22 21.50 -13.74
N LEU A 524 -4.58 22.76 -13.89
CA LEU A 524 -5.17 23.29 -15.11
C LEU A 524 -4.06 23.93 -15.96
N TYR A 525 -3.92 23.46 -17.19
CA TYR A 525 -2.97 23.98 -18.17
C TYR A 525 -3.69 24.83 -19.22
N GLY A 526 -3.28 26.08 -19.32
CA GLY A 526 -3.63 26.96 -20.43
C GLY A 526 -2.51 26.91 -21.48
N VAL A 527 -2.79 26.36 -22.64
CA VAL A 527 -1.79 26.14 -23.70
C VAL A 527 -2.03 27.02 -24.91
N GLU A 528 -0.99 27.31 -25.68
CA GLU A 528 -1.10 28.08 -26.92
C GLU A 528 -1.90 27.31 -27.99
N PRO A 529 -2.70 27.97 -28.82
CA PRO A 529 -3.54 27.29 -29.81
C PRO A 529 -2.72 26.51 -30.85
N ASP A 530 -1.49 26.94 -31.14
CA ASP A 530 -0.56 26.35 -32.08
C ASP A 530 0.65 25.71 -31.37
N SER A 531 0.45 25.28 -30.14
CA SER A 531 1.48 24.61 -29.34
C SER A 531 2.12 23.45 -30.08
N ARG A 532 3.44 23.38 -30.02
CA ARG A 532 4.20 22.22 -30.55
C ARG A 532 4.21 21.03 -29.58
N TYR A 533 4.02 21.32 -28.30
CA TYR A 533 4.09 20.33 -27.22
C TYR A 533 2.72 19.73 -26.89
N VAL A 534 1.69 20.56 -26.76
CA VAL A 534 0.34 20.14 -26.39
C VAL A 534 -0.67 20.54 -27.46
N GLN A 535 -0.99 19.60 -28.34
CA GLN A 535 -1.90 19.84 -29.46
C GLN A 535 -3.34 19.48 -29.09
N LEU A 536 -4.11 20.49 -28.70
CA LEU A 536 -5.54 20.29 -28.41
C LEU A 536 -6.34 20.14 -29.70
N PRO A 537 -7.37 19.25 -29.72
CA PRO A 537 -8.24 19.10 -30.88
C PRO A 537 -9.11 20.32 -31.23
N GLY A 538 -9.24 21.27 -30.30
CA GLY A 538 -10.03 22.51 -30.47
C GLY A 538 -9.97 23.41 -29.25
N ASP A 539 -10.77 24.48 -29.24
CA ASP A 539 -10.77 25.50 -28.17
C ASP A 539 -11.56 25.07 -26.91
N GLY A 540 -11.78 23.78 -26.75
CA GLY A 540 -12.55 23.18 -25.66
C GLY A 540 -11.77 22.99 -24.36
N VAL A 541 -12.38 22.22 -23.44
CA VAL A 541 -11.79 21.76 -22.18
C VAL A 541 -11.54 20.27 -22.30
N TYR A 542 -10.31 19.84 -22.09
CA TYR A 542 -9.90 18.44 -22.23
C TYR A 542 -9.35 17.93 -20.91
N LEU A 543 -9.78 16.73 -20.50
CA LEU A 543 -9.21 16.05 -19.33
C LEU A 543 -7.98 15.25 -19.72
N SER A 544 -7.01 15.12 -18.82
CA SER A 544 -5.96 14.12 -18.96
C SER A 544 -6.58 12.72 -18.97
N SER A 545 -5.96 11.77 -19.70
CA SER A 545 -6.39 10.36 -19.66
C SER A 545 -6.39 9.80 -18.24
N ALA A 546 -5.43 10.19 -17.39
CA ALA A 546 -5.39 9.82 -15.99
C ALA A 546 -6.65 10.28 -15.22
N TYR A 547 -7.09 11.52 -15.43
CA TYR A 547 -8.30 12.05 -14.79
C TYR A 547 -9.57 11.40 -15.33
N ALA A 548 -9.67 11.29 -16.64
CA ALA A 548 -10.80 10.65 -17.32
C ALA A 548 -10.98 9.19 -16.88
N ASP A 549 -9.90 8.42 -16.83
CA ASP A 549 -9.93 7.01 -16.44
C ASP A 549 -10.26 6.83 -14.95
N LYS A 550 -9.68 7.66 -14.07
CA LYS A 550 -9.94 7.59 -12.63
C LYS A 550 -11.43 7.75 -12.33
N TYR A 551 -12.06 8.80 -12.87
CA TYR A 551 -13.44 9.18 -12.57
C TYR A 551 -14.46 8.71 -13.63
N GLU A 552 -14.05 7.94 -14.65
CA GLU A 552 -14.89 7.45 -15.74
C GLU A 552 -15.61 8.57 -16.49
N LEU A 553 -14.88 9.66 -16.79
CA LEU A 553 -15.40 10.85 -17.46
C LEU A 553 -15.06 10.86 -18.94
N GLY A 554 -15.94 11.46 -19.73
CA GLY A 554 -15.78 11.60 -21.18
C GLY A 554 -16.35 12.91 -21.72
N ALA A 555 -16.31 13.05 -23.05
CA ALA A 555 -16.87 14.21 -23.72
C ALA A 555 -18.38 14.38 -23.42
N GLY A 556 -18.78 15.56 -23.01
CA GLY A 556 -20.15 15.91 -22.62
C GLY A 556 -20.41 15.87 -21.12
N ASP A 557 -19.50 15.30 -20.31
CA ASP A 557 -19.61 15.32 -18.86
C ASP A 557 -19.23 16.69 -18.29
N THR A 558 -19.54 16.89 -17.01
CA THR A 558 -19.26 18.13 -16.31
C THR A 558 -18.42 17.85 -15.09
N ILE A 559 -17.34 18.60 -14.89
CA ILE A 559 -16.51 18.55 -13.68
C ILE A 559 -16.69 19.83 -12.87
N THR A 560 -16.69 19.69 -11.54
CA THR A 560 -16.68 20.84 -10.61
C THR A 560 -15.45 20.74 -9.73
N LEU A 561 -14.65 21.78 -9.72
CA LEU A 561 -13.42 21.91 -8.95
C LEU A 561 -13.57 23.08 -7.99
N ARG A 562 -12.86 23.08 -6.87
CA ARG A 562 -12.87 24.15 -5.87
C ARG A 562 -11.47 24.71 -5.60
N GLU A 563 -11.41 25.93 -5.12
CA GLU A 563 -10.20 26.50 -4.54
C GLU A 563 -9.81 25.76 -3.26
N LYS A 564 -8.49 25.56 -3.09
CA LYS A 564 -7.98 25.02 -1.83
C LYS A 564 -8.23 26.04 -0.71
N TYR A 565 -8.86 25.63 0.38
CA TYR A 565 -9.23 26.45 1.55
C TYR A 565 -10.29 27.55 1.29
N GLU A 566 -10.99 27.55 0.15
CA GLU A 566 -12.05 28.49 -0.17
C GLU A 566 -13.34 27.76 -0.60
N ASP A 567 -14.47 28.47 -0.53
CA ASP A 567 -15.77 27.93 -0.98
C ASP A 567 -16.03 28.17 -2.47
N THR A 568 -15.07 28.83 -3.16
CA THR A 568 -15.20 29.15 -4.59
C THR A 568 -15.08 27.88 -5.43
N THR A 569 -16.06 27.65 -6.30
CA THR A 569 -16.11 26.49 -7.19
C THR A 569 -16.18 26.91 -8.67
N TYR A 570 -15.53 26.12 -9.51
CA TYR A 570 -15.52 26.30 -10.96
C TYR A 570 -16.08 25.04 -11.61
N THR A 571 -16.96 25.25 -12.61
CA THR A 571 -17.60 24.14 -13.33
C THR A 571 -17.22 24.21 -14.80
N PHE A 572 -16.73 23.10 -15.33
CA PHE A 572 -16.31 22.96 -16.72
C PHE A 572 -17.06 21.84 -17.41
N THR A 573 -17.48 22.05 -18.65
CA THR A 573 -17.98 20.99 -19.52
C THR A 573 -16.80 20.41 -20.31
N VAL A 574 -16.67 19.09 -20.30
CA VAL A 574 -15.58 18.36 -20.92
C VAL A 574 -15.87 18.17 -22.41
N ASP A 575 -14.99 18.65 -23.27
CA ASP A 575 -15.10 18.48 -24.73
C ASP A 575 -14.40 17.21 -25.22
N GLY A 576 -13.43 16.70 -24.45
CA GLY A 576 -12.74 15.44 -24.80
C GLY A 576 -11.66 15.06 -23.79
N VAL A 577 -10.87 14.05 -24.17
CA VAL A 577 -9.74 13.53 -23.39
C VAL A 577 -8.45 13.75 -24.17
N TYR A 578 -7.44 14.28 -23.47
CA TYR A 578 -6.07 14.42 -23.97
C TYR A 578 -5.20 13.31 -23.37
N ASP A 579 -4.41 12.64 -24.21
CA ASP A 579 -3.58 11.51 -23.78
C ASP A 579 -2.40 11.98 -22.93
N TYR A 580 -2.59 12.01 -21.61
CA TYR A 580 -1.59 12.38 -20.61
C TYR A 580 -1.86 11.61 -19.30
N MET A 581 -0.90 10.78 -18.90
CA MET A 581 -0.99 9.93 -17.71
C MET A 581 -0.19 10.47 -16.52
N GLY A 582 0.57 11.56 -16.69
CA GLY A 582 1.49 12.06 -15.66
C GLY A 582 0.82 12.70 -14.44
N ALA A 583 -0.38 13.24 -14.59
CA ALA A 583 -1.13 13.88 -13.49
C ALA A 583 -2.63 13.97 -13.79
N LEU A 584 -3.43 14.23 -12.75
CA LEU A 584 -4.81 14.68 -12.92
C LEU A 584 -4.77 16.12 -13.43
N ALA A 585 -5.07 16.31 -14.70
CA ALA A 585 -4.95 17.61 -15.34
C ALA A 585 -6.15 17.97 -16.22
N VAL A 586 -6.34 19.27 -16.42
CA VAL A 586 -7.31 19.85 -17.34
C VAL A 586 -6.59 20.78 -18.30
N PHE A 587 -6.83 20.61 -19.58
CA PHE A 587 -6.20 21.39 -20.65
C PHE A 587 -7.24 22.28 -21.33
N MET A 588 -6.88 23.52 -21.60
CA MET A 588 -7.69 24.47 -22.36
C MET A 588 -6.80 25.55 -23.02
N PRO A 589 -7.32 26.35 -23.96
CA PRO A 589 -6.56 27.48 -24.52
C PRO A 589 -6.11 28.45 -23.42
N ARG A 590 -4.89 28.97 -23.51
CA ARG A 590 -4.29 29.86 -22.50
C ARG A 590 -5.13 31.11 -22.25
N GLU A 591 -5.66 31.72 -23.31
CA GLU A 591 -6.55 32.91 -23.18
C GLU A 591 -7.79 32.58 -22.35
N LYS A 592 -8.41 31.41 -22.58
CA LYS A 592 -9.60 30.96 -21.85
C LYS A 592 -9.30 30.73 -20.37
N LEU A 593 -8.18 30.10 -20.03
CA LEU A 593 -7.75 29.90 -18.65
C LEU A 593 -7.51 31.23 -17.96
N ASN A 594 -6.77 32.13 -18.61
CA ASN A 594 -6.46 33.45 -18.06
C ASN A 594 -7.72 34.31 -17.84
N GLU A 595 -8.75 34.19 -18.69
CA GLU A 595 -10.03 34.87 -18.54
C GLU A 595 -10.83 34.29 -17.35
N VAL A 596 -10.90 32.94 -17.22
CA VAL A 596 -11.66 32.28 -16.15
C VAL A 596 -11.14 32.68 -14.77
N PHE A 597 -9.82 32.82 -14.61
CA PHE A 597 -9.19 33.14 -13.33
C PHE A 597 -8.73 34.59 -13.18
N ASP A 598 -9.13 35.47 -14.10
CA ASP A 598 -8.80 36.93 -14.11
C ASP A 598 -7.28 37.20 -13.99
N LEU A 599 -6.45 36.37 -14.64
CA LEU A 599 -4.99 36.45 -14.57
C LEU A 599 -4.38 37.52 -15.51
N GLY A 600 -5.20 38.05 -16.42
CA GLY A 600 -4.79 39.01 -17.44
C GLY A 600 -4.23 38.31 -18.70
N GLY A 601 -4.47 38.93 -19.88
CA GLY A 601 -4.20 38.29 -21.18
C GLY A 601 -2.72 37.98 -21.48
N GLY A 602 -1.78 38.60 -20.76
CA GLY A 602 -0.33 38.33 -20.93
C GLY A 602 0.26 37.41 -19.87
N TYR A 603 -0.56 36.80 -18.99
CA TYR A 603 -0.08 35.94 -17.94
C TYR A 603 0.42 34.60 -18.50
N TYR A 604 1.52 34.11 -17.94
CA TYR A 604 2.02 32.75 -18.09
C TYR A 604 2.66 32.31 -16.78
N GLY A 605 2.51 31.02 -16.45
CA GLY A 605 3.00 30.42 -15.22
C GLY A 605 4.19 29.49 -15.43
N GLY A 606 4.63 29.28 -16.68
CA GLY A 606 5.75 28.41 -16.97
C GLY A 606 6.05 28.25 -18.45
N TYR A 607 7.00 27.33 -18.71
CA TYR A 607 7.49 26.99 -20.04
C TYR A 607 7.52 25.49 -20.25
N PHE A 608 7.07 25.05 -21.41
CA PHE A 608 7.45 23.77 -22.01
C PHE A 608 8.74 23.98 -22.82
N SER A 609 9.71 23.10 -22.72
CA SER A 609 10.98 23.21 -23.43
C SER A 609 11.61 21.85 -23.74
N ASP A 610 12.55 21.83 -24.70
CA ASP A 610 13.29 20.63 -25.11
C ASP A 610 14.42 20.27 -24.11
N ALA A 611 14.87 21.24 -23.31
CA ALA A 611 15.92 21.08 -22.30
C ALA A 611 15.75 22.13 -21.20
N PRO A 612 16.43 22.00 -20.04
CA PRO A 612 16.37 22.97 -18.96
C PRO A 612 16.73 24.39 -19.44
N LEU A 613 16.01 25.38 -18.90
CA LEU A 613 16.22 26.80 -19.20
C LEU A 613 17.28 27.37 -18.28
N THR A 614 18.41 27.84 -18.87
CA THR A 614 19.54 28.38 -18.10
C THR A 614 19.56 29.91 -18.04
N GLU A 615 18.80 30.57 -18.91
CA GLU A 615 18.67 32.04 -18.93
C GLU A 615 17.80 32.57 -17.80
N ILE A 616 16.87 31.75 -17.26
CA ILE A 616 16.00 32.10 -16.13
C ILE A 616 16.76 31.91 -14.83
N LYS A 617 16.80 32.92 -13.99
CA LYS A 617 17.44 32.83 -12.68
C LYS A 617 16.69 31.87 -11.75
N ASP A 618 17.43 31.15 -10.93
CA ASP A 618 16.87 30.19 -9.98
C ASP A 618 15.81 30.79 -9.03
N GLU A 619 15.91 32.09 -8.70
CA GLU A 619 14.95 32.80 -7.87
C GLU A 619 13.52 32.91 -8.48
N TYR A 620 13.40 32.72 -9.79
CA TYR A 620 12.13 32.74 -10.53
C TYR A 620 11.65 31.35 -10.94
N VAL A 621 12.42 30.31 -10.63
CA VAL A 621 12.07 28.93 -10.90
C VAL A 621 11.41 28.33 -9.67
N GLY A 622 10.12 28.05 -9.77
CA GLY A 622 9.37 27.40 -8.70
C GLY A 622 9.62 25.88 -8.65
N SER A 623 9.52 25.23 -9.82
CA SER A 623 9.87 23.82 -9.96
C SER A 623 10.21 23.48 -11.41
N VAL A 624 10.98 22.41 -11.58
CA VAL A 624 11.31 21.85 -12.90
C VAL A 624 10.81 20.42 -12.93
N ILE A 625 9.87 20.11 -13.83
CA ILE A 625 9.35 18.77 -14.03
C ILE A 625 10.03 18.17 -15.26
N ASP A 626 10.84 17.18 -15.02
CA ASP A 626 11.56 16.41 -16.04
C ASP A 626 11.33 14.89 -15.82
N LEU A 627 11.97 14.06 -16.62
CA LEU A 627 11.86 12.61 -16.51
C LEU A 627 12.31 12.08 -15.13
N ASP A 628 13.34 12.67 -14.53
CA ASP A 628 13.82 12.26 -13.20
C ASP A 628 12.77 12.55 -12.13
N GLN A 629 12.13 13.71 -12.18
CA GLN A 629 11.05 14.08 -11.28
C GLN A 629 9.83 13.15 -11.40
N LEU A 630 9.39 12.86 -12.61
CA LEU A 630 8.23 11.97 -12.84
C LEU A 630 8.50 10.53 -12.43
N THR A 631 9.74 10.04 -12.63
CA THR A 631 10.14 8.69 -12.23
C THR A 631 10.47 8.55 -10.74
N LYS A 632 10.67 9.66 -10.01
CA LYS A 632 10.88 9.64 -8.54
C LYS A 632 9.75 8.90 -7.83
N VAL A 633 8.48 9.10 -8.23
CA VAL A 633 7.32 8.45 -7.62
C VAL A 633 7.46 6.93 -7.66
N SER A 634 7.65 6.36 -8.85
CA SER A 634 7.78 4.90 -8.98
C SER A 634 9.05 4.38 -8.29
N ARG A 635 10.17 5.10 -8.37
CA ARG A 635 11.43 4.74 -7.70
C ARG A 635 11.28 4.70 -6.19
N GLN A 636 10.69 5.73 -5.60
CA GLN A 636 10.46 5.79 -4.15
C GLN A 636 9.47 4.73 -3.67
N LEU A 637 8.37 4.50 -4.41
CA LEU A 637 7.43 3.44 -4.10
C LEU A 637 8.06 2.04 -4.20
N MET A 638 8.96 1.82 -5.16
CA MET A 638 9.69 0.55 -5.27
C MET A 638 10.65 0.33 -4.10
N VAL A 639 11.33 1.37 -3.63
CA VAL A 639 12.19 1.29 -2.45
C VAL A 639 11.36 1.00 -1.20
N SER A 640 10.29 1.76 -0.98
CA SER A 640 9.42 1.64 0.19
C SER A 640 8.66 0.31 0.24
N MET A 641 8.09 -0.13 -0.88
CA MET A 641 7.16 -1.27 -0.95
C MET A 641 7.82 -2.58 -1.39
N GLY A 642 9.01 -2.57 -1.97
CA GLY A 642 9.65 -3.76 -2.55
C GLY A 642 9.85 -4.89 -1.54
N ALA A 643 10.34 -4.59 -0.36
CA ALA A 643 10.48 -5.56 0.73
C ALA A 643 9.14 -6.10 1.22
N SER A 644 8.13 -5.21 1.31
CA SER A 644 6.77 -5.51 1.72
C SER A 644 6.09 -6.49 0.78
N MET A 645 6.21 -6.28 -0.52
CA MET A 645 5.65 -7.17 -1.54
C MET A 645 6.29 -8.56 -1.49
N GLY A 646 7.58 -8.65 -1.17
CA GLY A 646 8.26 -9.92 -0.90
C GLY A 646 7.62 -10.72 0.24
N LEU A 647 7.29 -10.05 1.34
CA LEU A 647 6.58 -10.65 2.48
C LEU A 647 5.17 -11.10 2.13
N VAL A 648 4.40 -10.26 1.45
CA VAL A 648 3.04 -10.60 0.98
C VAL A 648 3.08 -11.82 0.06
N ASN A 649 4.04 -11.89 -0.88
CA ASN A 649 4.22 -13.04 -1.76
C ASN A 649 4.60 -14.31 -0.97
N GLY A 650 5.51 -14.22 -0.01
CA GLY A 650 5.87 -15.35 0.87
C GLY A 650 4.67 -15.86 1.65
N PHE A 651 3.87 -14.96 2.20
CA PHE A 651 2.63 -15.27 2.91
C PHE A 651 1.58 -15.91 1.98
N ALA A 652 1.42 -15.40 0.77
CA ALA A 652 0.52 -15.94 -0.25
C ALA A 652 0.89 -17.37 -0.64
N VAL A 653 2.18 -17.64 -0.88
CA VAL A 653 2.68 -19.00 -1.17
C VAL A 653 2.42 -19.95 0.00
N MET A 654 2.60 -19.52 1.23
CA MET A 654 2.30 -20.30 2.42
C MET A 654 0.80 -20.64 2.51
N ILE A 655 -0.09 -19.67 2.29
CA ILE A 655 -1.55 -19.90 2.27
C ILE A 655 -1.91 -20.85 1.14
N PHE A 656 -1.36 -20.65 -0.06
CA PHE A 656 -1.57 -21.53 -1.20
C PHE A 656 -1.20 -22.98 -0.86
N PHE A 657 -0.02 -23.20 -0.29
CA PHE A 657 0.44 -24.52 0.15
C PHE A 657 -0.54 -25.17 1.12
N VAL A 658 -0.97 -24.43 2.16
CA VAL A 658 -1.87 -24.93 3.19
C VAL A 658 -3.24 -25.29 2.60
N VAL A 659 -3.82 -24.40 1.81
CA VAL A 659 -5.14 -24.59 1.20
C VAL A 659 -5.13 -25.78 0.25
N VAL A 660 -4.18 -25.84 -0.67
CA VAL A 660 -4.08 -26.93 -1.64
C VAL A 660 -3.81 -28.26 -0.92
N TYR A 661 -2.91 -28.29 0.07
CA TYR A 661 -2.66 -29.48 0.87
C TYR A 661 -3.91 -30.00 1.59
N LEU A 662 -4.67 -29.11 2.26
CA LEU A 662 -5.89 -29.50 2.97
C LEU A 662 -6.95 -30.06 2.02
N LEU A 663 -7.14 -29.41 0.86
CA LEU A 663 -8.17 -29.81 -0.10
C LEU A 663 -7.80 -31.09 -0.85
N SER A 664 -6.55 -31.25 -1.26
CA SER A 664 -6.06 -32.46 -1.91
C SER A 664 -6.07 -33.65 -0.94
N LYS A 665 -5.66 -33.43 0.32
CA LYS A 665 -5.79 -34.42 1.40
C LYS A 665 -7.22 -34.90 1.54
N MET A 666 -8.20 -33.99 1.48
CA MET A 666 -9.61 -34.32 1.54
C MET A 666 -10.05 -35.24 0.40
N ILE A 667 -9.57 -34.98 -0.82
CA ILE A 667 -9.89 -35.82 -1.98
C ILE A 667 -9.34 -37.24 -1.82
N ILE A 668 -8.10 -37.39 -1.30
CA ILE A 668 -7.51 -38.70 -1.02
C ILE A 668 -8.28 -39.44 0.07
N GLU A 669 -8.62 -38.78 1.17
CA GLU A 669 -9.41 -39.36 2.26
C GLU A 669 -10.79 -39.83 1.78
N LYS A 670 -11.46 -39.07 0.94
CA LYS A 670 -12.75 -39.44 0.33
C LYS A 670 -12.66 -40.65 -0.60
N ASN A 671 -11.51 -40.87 -1.21
CA ASN A 671 -11.22 -42.02 -2.10
C ASN A 671 -10.49 -43.14 -1.38
N ALA A 672 -10.27 -43.09 -0.06
CA ALA A 672 -9.45 -44.05 0.69
C ALA A 672 -9.96 -45.51 0.54
N GLN A 673 -11.29 -45.71 0.54
CA GLN A 673 -11.89 -47.04 0.32
C GLN A 673 -11.60 -47.57 -1.09
N SER A 674 -11.74 -46.71 -2.13
CA SER A 674 -11.44 -47.09 -3.50
C SER A 674 -9.91 -47.37 -3.68
N ILE A 675 -9.05 -46.62 -3.02
CA ILE A 675 -7.59 -46.80 -3.00
C ILE A 675 -7.26 -48.15 -2.32
N SER A 676 -7.88 -48.43 -1.17
CA SER A 676 -7.71 -49.68 -0.44
C SER A 676 -8.16 -50.88 -1.30
N MET A 677 -9.31 -50.81 -1.94
CA MET A 677 -9.82 -51.83 -2.86
C MET A 677 -8.85 -52.09 -4.02
N THR A 678 -8.29 -51.02 -4.60
CA THR A 678 -7.30 -51.12 -5.69
C THR A 678 -6.01 -51.80 -5.22
N LYS A 679 -5.60 -51.60 -3.95
CA LYS A 679 -4.46 -52.32 -3.35
C LYS A 679 -4.76 -53.80 -3.18
N ILE A 680 -5.95 -54.19 -2.74
CA ILE A 680 -6.37 -55.60 -2.61
C ILE A 680 -6.35 -56.30 -3.99
N LEU A 681 -6.70 -55.55 -5.05
CA LEU A 681 -6.63 -56.08 -6.44
C LEU A 681 -5.20 -56.23 -6.96
N GLY A 682 -4.15 -55.96 -6.16
CA GLY A 682 -2.76 -56.21 -6.49
C GLY A 682 -2.02 -55.06 -7.18
N TYR A 683 -2.62 -53.86 -7.27
CA TYR A 683 -1.93 -52.70 -7.84
C TYR A 683 -0.83 -52.18 -6.91
N ASN A 684 0.30 -51.82 -7.48
CA ASN A 684 1.42 -51.24 -6.75
C ASN A 684 1.13 -49.81 -6.31
N GLY A 685 1.82 -49.34 -5.26
CA GLY A 685 1.62 -47.96 -4.75
C GLY A 685 1.87 -46.87 -5.80
N SER A 686 2.80 -47.05 -6.72
CA SER A 686 3.07 -46.14 -7.84
C SER A 686 1.96 -46.11 -8.89
N GLU A 687 1.36 -47.27 -9.17
CA GLU A 687 0.24 -47.38 -10.10
C GLU A 687 -1.02 -46.70 -9.53
N ILE A 688 -1.29 -46.89 -8.25
CA ILE A 688 -2.39 -46.26 -7.53
C ILE A 688 -2.18 -44.75 -7.49
N ALA A 689 -0.97 -44.31 -7.17
CA ALA A 689 -0.65 -42.86 -7.21
C ALA A 689 -0.85 -42.30 -8.61
N ARG A 690 -0.46 -43.00 -9.67
CA ARG A 690 -0.67 -42.60 -11.06
C ARG A 690 -2.15 -42.52 -11.43
N LEU A 691 -3.02 -43.28 -10.76
CA LEU A 691 -4.48 -43.22 -11.00
C LEU A 691 -5.14 -42.01 -10.31
N TYR A 692 -4.81 -41.79 -9.05
CA TYR A 692 -5.48 -40.75 -8.23
C TYR A 692 -4.71 -39.43 -8.22
N LEU A 693 -3.39 -39.46 -8.02
CA LEU A 693 -2.58 -38.25 -7.94
C LEU A 693 -2.52 -37.52 -9.28
N LEU A 694 -2.32 -38.26 -10.40
CA LEU A 694 -2.32 -37.63 -11.73
C LEU A 694 -3.67 -37.01 -12.08
N SER A 695 -4.78 -37.62 -11.65
CA SER A 695 -6.13 -37.03 -11.83
C SER A 695 -6.25 -35.71 -11.07
N THR A 696 -5.77 -35.65 -9.84
CA THR A 696 -5.74 -34.41 -9.03
C THR A 696 -4.78 -33.38 -9.64
N THR A 697 -3.59 -33.79 -10.11
CA THR A 697 -2.63 -32.92 -10.79
C THR A 697 -3.24 -32.24 -12.02
N VAL A 698 -3.89 -33.02 -12.89
CA VAL A 698 -4.56 -32.46 -14.09
C VAL A 698 -5.61 -31.42 -13.69
N VAL A 699 -6.40 -31.70 -12.66
CA VAL A 699 -7.42 -30.75 -12.19
C VAL A 699 -6.76 -29.52 -11.56
N VAL A 700 -5.69 -29.64 -10.76
CA VAL A 700 -4.97 -28.49 -10.20
C VAL A 700 -4.41 -27.60 -11.31
N VAL A 701 -3.77 -28.20 -12.33
CA VAL A 701 -3.27 -27.43 -13.48
C VAL A 701 -4.40 -26.71 -14.21
N LEU A 702 -5.53 -27.38 -14.44
CA LEU A 702 -6.71 -26.74 -15.03
C LEU A 702 -7.27 -25.61 -14.13
N CYS A 703 -7.32 -25.83 -12.82
CA CYS A 703 -7.74 -24.80 -11.87
C CYS A 703 -6.81 -23.58 -11.91
N LEU A 704 -5.49 -23.80 -11.92
CA LEU A 704 -4.50 -22.71 -12.04
C LEU A 704 -4.69 -21.92 -13.33
N VAL A 705 -4.85 -22.58 -14.48
CA VAL A 705 -5.01 -21.90 -15.78
C VAL A 705 -6.34 -21.16 -15.86
N ILE A 706 -7.45 -21.76 -15.39
CA ILE A 706 -8.78 -21.13 -15.45
C ILE A 706 -8.90 -19.97 -14.44
N SER A 707 -8.21 -20.05 -13.30
CA SER A 707 -8.27 -18.98 -12.29
C SER A 707 -7.60 -17.69 -12.76
N LEU A 708 -6.53 -17.75 -13.56
CA LEU A 708 -5.74 -16.57 -13.99
C LEU A 708 -6.59 -15.44 -14.63
N PRO A 709 -7.44 -15.67 -15.64
CA PRO A 709 -8.24 -14.57 -16.21
C PRO A 709 -9.27 -14.02 -15.21
N ILE A 710 -9.81 -14.87 -14.34
CA ILE A 710 -10.77 -14.46 -13.31
C ILE A 710 -10.09 -13.58 -12.28
N GLU A 711 -8.89 -13.95 -11.87
CA GLU A 711 -8.08 -13.20 -10.90
C GLU A 711 -7.73 -11.81 -11.41
N VAL A 712 -7.27 -11.71 -12.66
CA VAL A 712 -6.96 -10.42 -13.28
C VAL A 712 -8.19 -9.50 -13.31
N TYR A 713 -9.37 -10.05 -13.66
CA TYR A 713 -10.61 -9.27 -13.63
C TYR A 713 -10.96 -8.78 -12.23
N VAL A 714 -10.86 -9.66 -11.21
CA VAL A 714 -11.11 -9.30 -9.81
C VAL A 714 -10.08 -8.29 -9.31
N MET A 715 -8.80 -8.47 -9.68
CA MET A 715 -7.73 -7.56 -9.29
C MET A 715 -7.90 -6.17 -9.92
N LYS A 716 -8.33 -6.07 -11.17
CA LYS A 716 -8.65 -4.78 -11.79
C LYS A 716 -9.71 -4.02 -10.97
N PHE A 717 -10.75 -4.72 -10.57
CA PHE A 717 -11.80 -4.12 -9.73
C PHE A 717 -11.28 -3.68 -8.35
N LEU A 718 -10.51 -4.54 -7.68
CA LEU A 718 -9.94 -4.24 -6.35
C LEU A 718 -8.89 -3.11 -6.42
N PHE A 719 -8.01 -3.15 -7.41
CA PHE A 719 -6.98 -2.13 -7.62
C PHE A 719 -7.62 -0.76 -7.85
N ARG A 720 -8.63 -0.70 -8.73
CA ARG A 720 -9.38 0.54 -8.96
C ARG A 720 -10.03 1.05 -7.66
N ALA A 721 -10.66 0.18 -6.88
CA ALA A 721 -11.28 0.57 -5.61
C ALA A 721 -10.25 1.16 -4.63
N VAL A 722 -9.05 0.57 -4.54
CA VAL A 722 -7.95 1.08 -3.71
C VAL A 722 -7.43 2.42 -4.23
N MET A 723 -7.21 2.55 -5.54
CA MET A 723 -6.75 3.81 -6.15
C MET A 723 -7.75 4.95 -5.93
N MET A 724 -9.06 4.66 -6.00
CA MET A 724 -10.11 5.67 -5.76
C MET A 724 -10.19 6.11 -4.30
N GLU A 725 -9.95 5.19 -3.37
CA GLU A 725 -10.17 5.45 -1.94
C GLU A 725 -8.94 6.00 -1.22
N SER A 726 -7.74 5.57 -1.67
CA SER A 726 -6.55 5.69 -0.83
C SER A 726 -5.39 6.42 -1.48
N MET A 727 -5.35 6.57 -2.79
CA MET A 727 -4.19 7.14 -3.48
C MET A 727 -4.55 8.41 -4.25
N THR A 728 -3.72 9.43 -4.09
CA THR A 728 -3.74 10.61 -4.95
C THR A 728 -3.13 10.29 -6.31
N GLY A 729 -3.65 10.92 -7.38
CA GLY A 729 -3.25 10.62 -8.75
C GLY A 729 -3.86 9.31 -9.29
N TRP A 730 -3.35 8.82 -10.39
CA TRP A 730 -3.82 7.62 -11.07
C TRP A 730 -2.66 6.84 -11.68
N ILE A 731 -2.58 5.57 -11.35
CA ILE A 731 -1.67 4.62 -12.00
C ILE A 731 -2.55 3.53 -12.61
N GLU A 732 -2.44 3.32 -13.92
CA GLU A 732 -3.19 2.26 -14.58
C GLU A 732 -2.69 0.89 -14.11
N MET A 733 -3.64 -0.02 -13.83
CA MET A 733 -3.29 -1.41 -13.54
C MET A 733 -2.79 -2.10 -14.81
N TRP A 734 -1.50 -2.10 -15.01
CA TRP A 734 -0.86 -2.87 -16.07
C TRP A 734 -0.55 -4.30 -15.60
N VAL A 735 -0.86 -5.27 -16.45
CA VAL A 735 -0.62 -6.69 -16.18
C VAL A 735 0.46 -7.20 -17.11
N SER A 736 1.65 -7.44 -16.56
CA SER A 736 2.77 -8.00 -17.33
C SER A 736 2.40 -9.33 -17.98
N PRO A 737 2.69 -9.54 -19.29
CA PRO A 737 2.56 -10.86 -19.91
C PRO A 737 3.35 -11.95 -19.18
N THR A 738 4.41 -11.60 -18.48
CA THR A 738 5.24 -12.51 -17.67
C THR A 738 4.59 -12.90 -16.34
N LEU A 739 3.54 -12.19 -15.90
CA LEU A 739 2.80 -12.51 -14.68
C LEU A 739 2.20 -13.92 -14.76
N TYR A 740 1.54 -14.25 -15.86
CA TYR A 740 0.87 -15.54 -16.04
C TYR A 740 1.83 -16.74 -15.88
N PRO A 741 2.96 -16.82 -16.61
CA PRO A 741 3.91 -17.90 -16.43
C PRO A 741 4.57 -17.89 -15.03
N ARG A 742 4.83 -16.74 -14.40
CA ARG A 742 5.37 -16.67 -13.03
C ARG A 742 4.38 -17.23 -12.00
N MET A 743 3.12 -16.84 -12.06
CA MET A 743 2.07 -17.36 -11.17
C MET A 743 1.85 -18.86 -11.39
N LEU A 744 1.81 -19.33 -12.64
CA LEU A 744 1.69 -20.73 -12.96
C LEU A 744 2.88 -21.54 -12.43
N ALA A 745 4.09 -21.04 -12.59
CA ALA A 745 5.31 -21.66 -12.07
C ALA A 745 5.30 -21.75 -10.53
N ALA A 746 4.93 -20.66 -9.84
CA ALA A 746 4.81 -20.65 -8.38
C ALA A 746 3.74 -21.64 -7.88
N GLY A 747 2.57 -21.65 -8.52
CA GLY A 747 1.49 -22.59 -8.20
C GLY A 747 1.88 -24.06 -8.44
N LEU A 748 2.53 -24.35 -9.57
CA LEU A 748 3.01 -25.70 -9.88
C LEU A 748 4.15 -26.16 -8.96
N ALA A 749 5.09 -25.26 -8.64
CA ALA A 749 6.18 -25.58 -7.70
C ALA A 749 5.63 -25.89 -6.30
N THR A 750 4.71 -25.08 -5.82
CA THR A 750 4.04 -25.30 -4.53
C THR A 750 3.23 -26.61 -4.55
N TYR A 751 2.48 -26.86 -5.64
CA TYR A 751 1.73 -28.11 -5.79
C TYR A 751 2.66 -29.33 -5.87
N ALA A 752 3.82 -29.22 -6.49
CA ALA A 752 4.78 -30.34 -6.55
C ALA A 752 5.19 -30.81 -5.14
N VAL A 753 5.39 -29.88 -4.20
CA VAL A 753 5.67 -30.21 -2.80
C VAL A 753 4.47 -30.93 -2.17
N VAL A 754 3.26 -30.42 -2.39
CA VAL A 754 2.02 -31.04 -1.92
C VAL A 754 1.88 -32.45 -2.50
N ALA A 755 2.12 -32.65 -3.80
CA ALA A 755 2.01 -33.91 -4.48
C ALA A 755 2.97 -34.99 -3.88
N VAL A 756 4.17 -34.61 -3.45
CA VAL A 756 5.08 -35.50 -2.76
C VAL A 756 4.53 -35.98 -1.40
N LEU A 757 3.92 -35.06 -0.65
CA LEU A 757 3.29 -35.41 0.63
C LEU A 757 2.07 -36.30 0.44
N GLU A 758 1.29 -36.07 -0.60
CA GLU A 758 0.12 -36.89 -0.95
C GLU A 758 0.49 -38.24 -1.46
N TYR A 759 1.55 -38.35 -2.26
CA TYR A 759 2.11 -39.65 -2.68
C TYR A 759 2.46 -40.53 -1.48
N ARG A 760 3.16 -39.97 -0.49
CA ARG A 760 3.49 -40.71 0.76
C ARG A 760 2.23 -41.13 1.52
N ARG A 761 1.17 -40.33 1.44
CA ARG A 761 -0.10 -40.62 2.11
C ARG A 761 -0.86 -41.76 1.41
N ILE A 762 -0.97 -41.74 0.07
CA ILE A 762 -1.61 -42.79 -0.73
C ILE A 762 -0.96 -44.15 -0.44
N ILE A 763 0.37 -44.20 -0.34
CA ILE A 763 1.07 -45.43 0.00
C ILE A 763 0.70 -45.91 1.41
N ARG A 764 0.46 -45.04 2.35
CA ARG A 764 0.14 -45.36 3.74
C ARG A 764 -1.34 -45.72 3.99
N VAL A 765 -2.24 -45.58 3.00
CA VAL A 765 -3.64 -46.01 3.17
C VAL A 765 -3.69 -47.52 3.46
N PRO A 766 -4.27 -47.96 4.59
CA PRO A 766 -4.28 -49.36 4.96
C PRO A 766 -5.26 -50.17 4.10
N MET A 767 -4.99 -51.48 3.92
CA MET A 767 -5.84 -52.35 3.08
C MET A 767 -7.15 -52.72 3.77
N ASP A 768 -7.20 -52.67 5.11
CA ASP A 768 -8.40 -52.96 5.90
C ASP A 768 -9.52 -51.91 5.78
N GLU A 769 -9.21 -50.72 5.23
CA GLU A 769 -10.20 -49.65 5.01
C GLU A 769 -11.31 -50.08 4.02
N ALA A 770 -10.99 -50.97 3.08
CA ALA A 770 -11.97 -51.53 2.17
C ALA A 770 -12.97 -52.46 2.83
N LEU A 771 -12.59 -53.09 3.95
CA LEU A 771 -13.37 -54.12 4.65
C LEU A 771 -14.26 -53.51 5.75
N LYS A 772 -13.97 -52.29 6.20
CA LYS A 772 -14.68 -51.63 7.34
C LYS A 772 -16.16 -51.27 7.06
N ASN A 773 -16.65 -51.37 5.81
CA ASN A 773 -18.00 -50.99 5.42
C ASN A 773 -18.76 -52.12 4.68
N VAL A 774 -18.39 -53.36 4.85
CA VAL A 774 -19.04 -54.50 4.19
C VAL A 774 -20.06 -55.21 5.12
N GLU A 775 -20.27 -54.72 6.36
CA GLU A 775 -21.30 -55.18 7.24
C GLU A 775 -22.52 -54.25 7.28
#